data_28d2316eb3c22db2fd0b5293153b07ef
#
_entry.id   28d2316eb3c22db2fd0b5293153b07ef
#
_cell.length_a   1.000
_cell.length_b   1.000
_cell.length_c   1.000
_cell.angle_alpha   90.00
_cell.angle_beta   90.00
_cell.angle_gamma   90.00
#
_symmetry.space_group_name_H-M   'P 1'
#
loop_
_entity.id
_entity.type
_entity.pdbx_description
1 polymer ?
#
loop_
_entity_poly.entity_id
_entity_poly.type
_entity_poly.pdbx_seq_one_letter_code
_entity_poly.pdbx_strand_id
1 'polypeptide(L)'
;MKIMVIDGNSILNRAFYGIRQLTNHEGLPTNAVYGFLATLFKLQDEERPDRTIVCFDVKEKTFRHLKFDTYKATRKGMPDELAAQLPITKQVLDALGVTRCEKAGYEADDLLGTISRRADEHGDTCVVVTGDRDSLQLVGGGTTVMLVSTRMGQTTYQTYDTAAFREKYGFDPIRLIDLKALMGDSSDNIPGVPGIGEKTAMQLLHDFGTLDGVYANIDDERIKKGARTKLQNGEQSAKDSFWLATIDRNVPLELDVEHLPAQDIDETALYDLLTRLEFKNFIKRFDLSGESVSAPRLPELKTERVENVLEAFNLMDSLTDCDRVYAIVPETLGAVCLLDGDTAHILFAEAFGDAWNDILRRLFDGTLSFVLHDAKPAVRALLQRGMDPKGIVFDTAIAAYLLDPTQSGYDLPRLALAYCNAELPELDLDDPAAVSLLGGQEDTEKAVAQHVGALRAIYAEAADRIEQLGMRKLYYEIELPLLRVLAEMEAAGCAVEPDELRAFGDKLDVRIRDLTEQIYHDADGEFNINSPKQLGEVLFEKLGLHAPKKTKTGYSTNVEVLERIAEDHPIVPRILEYRKLTKLKSTYVEGLLKVISPVDGRIHTHFQQTVTATGRLSSTDPNLQNIPVRTELGRELRRMFVAPDENHVLIDADYSQIELRVLAHISQDEHMIEAFKHGQDIHAATAAKVYHVPLEEVTPQMRSSCKAVNFGIVYGISDFSLAQDIGVTRKEAGEFIKTYLDTYPGVKKYMEDIKQTGREQGYVTTLFGRRRALPELKSKNFNMRSFGERVAMNTPIQGTAADIIKIAMVRVRDRLLRDGLQSRLILQVHDELILEAPKDEQETAMRLLTEEMGNAFRMDAPLVAEAKAGHSWYDTK
;
A
#
# COMPACT_ATOMS: atom_id res chain seq x y z
N MET A 1 -6.83 -13.85 -43.22
CA MET A 1 -6.71 -13.96 -41.76
C MET A 1 -7.02 -12.61 -41.09
N LYS A 2 -7.40 -12.61 -39.81
CA LYS A 2 -7.43 -11.38 -38.98
C LYS A 2 -6.19 -11.35 -38.10
N ILE A 3 -5.31 -10.38 -38.31
CA ILE A 3 -4.05 -10.24 -37.60
C ILE A 3 -4.17 -9.06 -36.64
N MET A 4 -3.87 -9.27 -35.34
CA MET A 4 -3.77 -8.21 -34.34
C MET A 4 -2.30 -7.90 -34.10
N VAL A 5 -1.91 -6.64 -34.28
CA VAL A 5 -0.53 -6.19 -34.09
C VAL A 5 -0.49 -5.14 -33.00
N ILE A 6 0.27 -5.39 -31.94
CA ILE A 6 0.28 -4.59 -30.71
C ILE A 6 1.61 -3.86 -30.55
N ASP A 7 1.54 -2.57 -30.24
CA ASP A 7 2.68 -1.78 -29.76
C ASP A 7 2.98 -2.15 -28.31
N GLY A 8 3.94 -3.04 -28.10
CA GLY A 8 4.30 -3.58 -26.80
C GLY A 8 4.76 -2.52 -25.80
N ASN A 9 5.60 -1.59 -26.25
CA ASN A 9 6.11 -0.52 -25.41
C ASN A 9 5.03 0.45 -24.95
N SER A 10 4.15 0.85 -25.87
CA SER A 10 3.05 1.76 -25.59
C SER A 10 2.06 1.18 -24.58
N ILE A 11 1.63 -0.07 -24.80
CA ILE A 11 0.68 -0.74 -23.89
C ILE A 11 1.30 -1.02 -22.53
N LEU A 12 2.57 -1.46 -22.47
CA LEU A 12 3.28 -1.72 -21.24
C LEU A 12 3.46 -0.44 -20.40
N ASN A 13 3.84 0.68 -21.03
CA ASN A 13 3.93 1.98 -20.37
C ASN A 13 2.58 2.42 -19.79
N ARG A 14 1.49 2.26 -20.56
CA ARG A 14 0.15 2.62 -20.08
C ARG A 14 -0.28 1.78 -18.88
N ALA A 15 -0.01 0.50 -18.91
CA ALA A 15 -0.27 -0.41 -17.80
C ALA A 15 0.51 0.03 -16.55
N PHE A 16 1.78 0.36 -16.70
CA PHE A 16 2.63 0.81 -15.60
C PHE A 16 2.09 2.05 -14.87
N TYR A 17 1.67 3.06 -15.63
CA TYR A 17 1.15 4.31 -15.04
C TYR A 17 -0.35 4.26 -14.72
N GLY A 18 -1.09 3.35 -15.30
CA GLY A 18 -2.54 3.22 -15.14
C GLY A 18 -2.97 2.34 -13.98
N ILE A 19 -2.13 1.41 -13.56
CA ILE A 19 -2.40 0.46 -12.47
C ILE A 19 -1.56 0.84 -11.24
N ARG A 20 -2.16 0.73 -10.04
CA ARG A 20 -1.40 0.89 -8.79
C ARG A 20 -0.20 -0.03 -8.79
N GLN A 21 0.86 0.39 -8.13
CA GLN A 21 2.06 -0.43 -7.99
C GLN A 21 1.69 -1.76 -7.33
N LEU A 22 1.95 -2.84 -8.03
CA LEU A 22 1.85 -4.22 -7.57
C LEU A 22 3.26 -4.78 -7.51
N THR A 23 3.56 -5.53 -6.48
CA THR A 23 4.83 -6.24 -6.31
C THR A 23 4.54 -7.66 -5.87
N ASN A 24 5.31 -8.63 -6.38
CA ASN A 24 5.26 -9.99 -5.86
C ASN A 24 6.07 -10.11 -4.55
N HIS A 25 6.07 -11.30 -3.94
CA HIS A 25 6.81 -11.59 -2.70
C HIS A 25 8.33 -11.37 -2.80
N GLU A 26 8.92 -11.44 -4.01
CA GLU A 26 10.33 -11.13 -4.26
C GLU A 26 10.61 -9.61 -4.29
N GLY A 27 9.60 -8.76 -4.12
CA GLY A 27 9.70 -7.31 -4.29
C GLY A 27 9.80 -6.86 -5.75
N LEU A 28 9.52 -7.73 -6.70
CA LEU A 28 9.52 -7.44 -8.12
C LEU A 28 8.25 -6.65 -8.49
N PRO A 29 8.34 -5.47 -9.12
CA PRO A 29 7.18 -4.78 -9.65
C PRO A 29 6.48 -5.62 -10.73
N THR A 30 5.15 -5.77 -10.65
CA THR A 30 4.37 -6.64 -11.55
C THR A 30 3.19 -5.96 -12.22
N ASN A 31 2.88 -4.70 -11.84
CA ASN A 31 1.72 -3.95 -12.33
C ASN A 31 1.69 -3.75 -13.85
N ALA A 32 2.85 -3.53 -14.49
CA ALA A 32 2.91 -3.34 -15.93
C ALA A 32 2.63 -4.66 -16.68
N VAL A 33 3.23 -5.77 -16.21
CA VAL A 33 3.00 -7.10 -16.77
C VAL A 33 1.52 -7.48 -16.64
N TYR A 34 0.96 -7.30 -15.43
CA TYR A 34 -0.46 -7.59 -15.18
C TYR A 34 -1.39 -6.83 -16.11
N GLY A 35 -1.21 -5.51 -16.20
CA GLY A 35 -2.07 -4.68 -17.03
C GLY A 35 -1.88 -4.92 -18.54
N PHE A 36 -0.66 -5.24 -18.96
CA PHE A 36 -0.39 -5.64 -20.33
C PHE A 36 -1.15 -6.93 -20.70
N LEU A 37 -1.04 -7.97 -19.86
CA LEU A 37 -1.72 -9.24 -20.09
C LEU A 37 -3.24 -9.10 -20.02
N ALA A 38 -3.76 -8.35 -19.06
CA ALA A 38 -5.19 -8.07 -18.96
C ALA A 38 -5.72 -7.38 -20.21
N THR A 39 -4.96 -6.44 -20.80
CA THR A 39 -5.30 -5.77 -22.05
C THR A 39 -5.23 -6.75 -23.23
N LEU A 40 -4.16 -7.52 -23.33
CA LEU A 40 -3.95 -8.52 -24.38
C LEU A 40 -5.12 -9.51 -24.44
N PHE A 41 -5.43 -10.14 -23.30
CA PHE A 41 -6.46 -11.16 -23.24
C PHE A 41 -7.86 -10.61 -23.52
N LYS A 42 -8.17 -9.42 -23.00
CA LYS A 42 -9.42 -8.75 -23.31
C LYS A 42 -9.58 -8.50 -24.81
N LEU A 43 -8.54 -8.01 -25.47
CA LEU A 43 -8.55 -7.74 -26.89
C LEU A 43 -8.62 -9.01 -27.73
N GLN A 44 -7.97 -10.09 -27.30
CA GLN A 44 -8.11 -11.39 -27.95
C GLN A 44 -9.53 -11.93 -27.85
N ASP A 45 -10.22 -11.74 -26.73
CA ASP A 45 -11.61 -12.17 -26.54
C ASP A 45 -12.60 -11.35 -27.38
N GLU A 46 -12.38 -10.02 -27.46
CA GLU A 46 -13.25 -9.11 -28.21
C GLU A 46 -13.04 -9.19 -29.73
N GLU A 47 -11.78 -9.14 -30.16
CA GLU A 47 -11.42 -9.07 -31.60
C GLU A 47 -11.28 -10.44 -32.28
N ARG A 48 -11.03 -11.50 -31.49
CA ARG A 48 -10.83 -12.88 -31.95
C ARG A 48 -9.89 -12.97 -33.17
N PRO A 49 -8.64 -12.47 -33.03
CA PRO A 49 -7.69 -12.54 -34.12
C PRO A 49 -7.23 -13.96 -34.36
N ASP A 50 -6.97 -14.31 -35.65
CA ASP A 50 -6.35 -15.58 -35.99
C ASP A 50 -4.89 -15.64 -35.52
N ARG A 51 -4.20 -14.48 -35.50
CA ARG A 51 -2.79 -14.34 -35.02
C ARG A 51 -2.60 -13.02 -34.30
N THR A 52 -1.74 -13.06 -33.29
CA THR A 52 -1.32 -11.88 -32.52
C THR A 52 0.19 -11.69 -32.65
N ILE A 53 0.61 -10.48 -32.95
CA ILE A 53 2.03 -10.07 -33.02
C ILE A 53 2.22 -8.90 -32.06
N VAL A 54 3.31 -8.92 -31.29
CA VAL A 54 3.67 -7.79 -30.38
C VAL A 54 5.02 -7.21 -30.83
N CYS A 55 5.03 -5.92 -31.17
CA CYS A 55 6.22 -5.20 -31.60
C CYS A 55 6.84 -4.45 -30.44
N PHE A 56 8.17 -4.51 -30.30
CA PHE A 56 8.90 -3.78 -29.28
C PHE A 56 10.02 -2.91 -29.87
N ASP A 57 10.24 -1.76 -29.26
CA ASP A 57 11.43 -0.94 -29.51
C ASP A 57 12.68 -1.63 -28.97
N VAL A 58 13.79 -1.43 -29.64
CA VAL A 58 15.13 -1.82 -29.20
C VAL A 58 15.93 -0.60 -28.69
N LYS A 59 17.03 -0.85 -27.97
CA LYS A 59 17.83 0.26 -27.37
C LYS A 59 18.69 1.01 -28.37
N GLU A 60 18.92 0.47 -29.55
CA GLU A 60 19.76 1.06 -30.59
C GLU A 60 19.12 2.32 -31.15
N LYS A 61 20.00 3.27 -31.59
CA LYS A 61 19.52 4.46 -32.27
C LYS A 61 18.83 4.10 -33.59
N THR A 62 17.65 4.66 -33.80
CA THR A 62 16.91 4.46 -35.05
C THR A 62 17.45 5.37 -36.17
N PHE A 63 17.07 5.11 -37.42
CA PHE A 63 17.45 5.94 -38.55
C PHE A 63 17.03 7.41 -38.38
N ARG A 64 15.95 7.69 -37.63
CA ARG A 64 15.53 9.06 -37.28
C ARG A 64 16.51 9.73 -36.34
N HIS A 65 17.00 9.03 -35.31
CA HIS A 65 18.03 9.55 -34.41
C HIS A 65 19.39 9.78 -35.10
N LEU A 66 19.70 8.99 -36.11
CA LEU A 66 20.94 9.15 -36.87
C LEU A 66 20.93 10.40 -37.79
N LYS A 67 19.74 10.80 -38.22
CA LYS A 67 19.56 11.97 -39.08
C LYS A 67 19.30 13.26 -38.29
N PHE A 68 18.59 13.15 -37.13
CA PHE A 68 18.22 14.29 -36.30
C PHE A 68 18.53 13.99 -34.83
N ASP A 69 19.63 14.53 -34.32
CA ASP A 69 20.05 14.29 -32.91
C ASP A 69 19.05 14.82 -31.88
N THR A 70 18.20 15.75 -32.25
CA THR A 70 17.15 16.34 -31.38
C THR A 70 15.87 15.52 -31.33
N TYR A 71 15.71 14.51 -32.20
CA TYR A 71 14.52 13.68 -32.22
C TYR A 71 14.33 12.91 -30.91
N LYS A 72 13.17 13.04 -30.29
CA LYS A 72 12.84 12.46 -28.96
C LYS A 72 13.79 12.81 -27.80
N ALA A 73 14.66 13.83 -27.96
CA ALA A 73 15.66 14.22 -26.95
C ALA A 73 15.03 14.70 -25.63
N THR A 74 13.78 15.10 -25.62
CA THR A 74 13.02 15.52 -24.42
C THR A 74 12.39 14.37 -23.64
N ARG A 75 12.38 13.16 -24.21
CA ARG A 75 11.80 11.98 -23.53
C ARG A 75 12.68 11.55 -22.37
N LYS A 76 12.07 11.38 -21.19
CA LYS A 76 12.76 10.76 -20.03
C LYS A 76 12.94 9.28 -20.30
N GLY A 77 14.07 8.73 -19.85
CA GLY A 77 14.32 7.29 -19.94
C GLY A 77 13.23 6.45 -19.24
N MET A 78 13.18 5.17 -19.60
CA MET A 78 12.26 4.21 -18.95
C MET A 78 12.60 4.11 -17.45
N PRO A 79 11.59 4.18 -16.54
CA PRO A 79 11.81 3.94 -15.11
C PRO A 79 12.40 2.55 -14.86
N ASP A 80 13.26 2.41 -13.84
CA ASP A 80 13.92 1.14 -13.52
C ASP A 80 12.90 0.04 -13.19
N GLU A 81 11.81 0.38 -12.52
CA GLU A 81 10.72 -0.55 -12.19
C GLU A 81 9.98 -1.07 -13.43
N LEU A 82 9.87 -0.25 -14.47
CA LEU A 82 9.29 -0.68 -15.74
C LEU A 82 10.32 -1.47 -16.57
N ALA A 83 11.57 -1.05 -16.53
CA ALA A 83 12.67 -1.73 -17.22
C ALA A 83 12.88 -3.17 -16.71
N ALA A 84 12.62 -3.42 -15.42
CA ALA A 84 12.64 -4.77 -14.83
C ALA A 84 11.49 -5.65 -15.33
N GLN A 85 10.33 -5.07 -15.65
CA GLN A 85 9.14 -5.81 -16.09
C GLN A 85 9.14 -6.14 -17.59
N LEU A 86 9.84 -5.36 -18.41
CA LEU A 86 9.87 -5.58 -19.87
C LEU A 86 10.41 -6.96 -20.29
N PRO A 87 11.55 -7.47 -19.75
CA PRO A 87 12.02 -8.82 -20.06
C PRO A 87 11.02 -9.92 -19.64
N ILE A 88 10.36 -9.74 -18.51
CA ILE A 88 9.37 -10.69 -18.00
C ILE A 88 8.15 -10.72 -18.88
N THR A 89 7.67 -9.54 -19.33
CA THR A 89 6.58 -9.47 -20.32
C THR A 89 6.92 -10.25 -21.57
N LYS A 90 8.15 -10.12 -22.08
CA LYS A 90 8.61 -10.85 -23.24
C LYS A 90 8.64 -12.38 -22.99
N GLN A 91 9.11 -12.82 -21.81
CA GLN A 91 9.09 -14.23 -21.44
C GLN A 91 7.67 -14.82 -21.38
N VAL A 92 6.72 -14.06 -20.81
CA VAL A 92 5.32 -14.49 -20.74
C VAL A 92 4.71 -14.57 -22.16
N LEU A 93 5.03 -13.63 -23.04
CA LEU A 93 4.59 -13.69 -24.45
C LEU A 93 5.17 -14.90 -25.19
N ASP A 94 6.43 -15.23 -24.95
CA ASP A 94 7.08 -16.42 -25.51
C ASP A 94 6.38 -17.70 -25.02
N ALA A 95 6.09 -17.81 -23.73
CA ALA A 95 5.37 -18.94 -23.16
C ALA A 95 3.92 -19.04 -23.67
N LEU A 96 3.29 -17.90 -23.99
CA LEU A 96 1.95 -17.86 -24.65
C LEU A 96 2.00 -18.20 -26.15
N GLY A 97 3.17 -18.44 -26.72
CA GLY A 97 3.34 -18.64 -28.18
C GLY A 97 3.01 -17.40 -29.01
N VAL A 98 2.99 -16.20 -28.39
CA VAL A 98 2.69 -14.96 -29.11
C VAL A 98 3.93 -14.48 -29.86
N THR A 99 3.78 -14.29 -31.19
CA THR A 99 4.89 -13.82 -32.01
C THR A 99 5.35 -12.44 -31.61
N ARG A 100 6.65 -12.29 -31.31
CA ARG A 100 7.29 -10.99 -31.05
C ARG A 100 8.07 -10.51 -32.24
N CYS A 101 8.06 -9.18 -32.47
CA CYS A 101 8.80 -8.55 -33.54
C CYS A 101 9.64 -7.40 -33.02
N GLU A 102 10.94 -7.41 -33.32
CA GLU A 102 11.93 -6.40 -32.92
C GLU A 102 12.94 -6.22 -34.05
N LYS A 103 13.35 -4.98 -34.38
CA LYS A 103 14.36 -4.74 -35.40
C LYS A 103 15.26 -3.57 -35.05
N ALA A 104 16.54 -3.81 -34.96
CA ALA A 104 17.54 -2.75 -34.72
C ALA A 104 17.50 -1.67 -35.82
N GLY A 105 17.57 -0.41 -35.42
CA GLY A 105 17.52 0.72 -36.34
C GLY A 105 16.12 1.25 -36.67
N TYR A 106 15.06 0.59 -36.22
CA TYR A 106 13.65 0.96 -36.48
C TYR A 106 12.87 1.08 -35.16
N GLU A 107 11.75 1.78 -35.20
CA GLU A 107 10.83 1.91 -34.08
C GLU A 107 9.67 0.90 -34.21
N ALA A 108 9.01 0.60 -33.07
CA ALA A 108 7.86 -0.31 -33.08
C ALA A 108 6.77 0.14 -34.08
N ASP A 109 6.53 1.45 -34.22
CA ASP A 109 5.57 1.99 -35.20
C ASP A 109 5.93 1.62 -36.65
N ASP A 110 7.21 1.58 -37.01
CA ASP A 110 7.66 1.18 -38.35
C ASP A 110 7.39 -0.32 -38.58
N LEU A 111 7.52 -1.13 -37.53
CA LEU A 111 7.17 -2.56 -37.58
C LEU A 111 5.67 -2.76 -37.74
N LEU A 112 4.85 -2.02 -36.95
CA LEU A 112 3.38 -2.00 -37.12
C LEU A 112 2.98 -1.63 -38.54
N GLY A 113 3.56 -0.56 -39.08
CA GLY A 113 3.32 -0.08 -40.42
C GLY A 113 3.69 -1.10 -41.53
N THR A 114 4.82 -1.78 -41.37
CA THR A 114 5.29 -2.80 -42.30
C THR A 114 4.41 -4.05 -42.28
N ILE A 115 4.04 -4.54 -41.07
CA ILE A 115 3.19 -5.71 -40.90
C ILE A 115 1.79 -5.43 -41.47
N SER A 116 1.20 -4.25 -41.14
CA SER A 116 -0.12 -3.88 -41.65
C SER A 116 -0.15 -3.81 -43.20
N ARG A 117 0.91 -3.24 -43.82
CA ARG A 117 1.01 -3.22 -45.28
C ARG A 117 1.08 -4.62 -45.88
N ARG A 118 1.94 -5.50 -45.36
CA ARG A 118 2.06 -6.88 -45.83
C ARG A 118 0.76 -7.66 -45.67
N ALA A 119 0.03 -7.46 -44.55
CA ALA A 119 -1.30 -8.05 -44.36
C ALA A 119 -2.30 -7.55 -45.43
N ASP A 120 -2.34 -6.24 -45.67
CA ASP A 120 -3.19 -5.65 -46.72
C ASP A 120 -2.87 -6.20 -48.13
N GLU A 121 -1.58 -6.33 -48.50
CA GLU A 121 -1.12 -6.88 -49.76
C GLU A 121 -1.51 -8.35 -49.96
N HIS A 122 -1.57 -9.13 -48.87
CA HIS A 122 -2.03 -10.53 -48.89
C HIS A 122 -3.57 -10.65 -48.87
N GLY A 123 -4.31 -9.56 -48.62
CA GLY A 123 -5.76 -9.56 -48.49
C GLY A 123 -6.28 -9.94 -47.11
N ASP A 124 -5.45 -9.86 -46.12
CA ASP A 124 -5.78 -10.07 -44.72
C ASP A 124 -6.30 -8.76 -44.04
N THR A 125 -7.02 -8.90 -42.94
CA THR A 125 -7.40 -7.75 -42.13
C THR A 125 -6.43 -7.56 -40.97
N CYS A 126 -6.07 -6.31 -40.65
CA CYS A 126 -5.11 -5.97 -39.62
C CYS A 126 -5.72 -5.01 -38.58
N VAL A 127 -5.63 -5.36 -37.30
CA VAL A 127 -6.00 -4.49 -36.18
C VAL A 127 -4.72 -4.05 -35.47
N VAL A 128 -4.34 -2.78 -35.63
CA VAL A 128 -3.19 -2.19 -34.96
C VAL A 128 -3.64 -1.65 -33.59
N VAL A 129 -3.05 -2.15 -32.51
CA VAL A 129 -3.36 -1.74 -31.13
C VAL A 129 -2.20 -0.92 -30.57
N THR A 130 -2.45 0.33 -30.29
CA THR A 130 -1.43 1.25 -29.74
C THR A 130 -2.05 2.32 -28.87
N GLY A 131 -1.27 3.00 -28.07
CA GLY A 131 -1.66 4.23 -27.40
C GLY A 131 -1.18 5.49 -28.12
N ASP A 132 -0.44 5.34 -29.21
CA ASP A 132 0.08 6.46 -29.99
C ASP A 132 -0.86 6.83 -31.14
N ARG A 133 -1.15 8.12 -31.24
CA ARG A 133 -2.02 8.66 -32.30
C ARG A 133 -1.34 8.70 -33.66
N ASP A 134 -0.01 8.61 -33.69
CA ASP A 134 0.74 8.66 -34.95
C ASP A 134 0.44 7.47 -35.82
N SER A 135 0.19 6.32 -35.20
CA SER A 135 -0.23 5.11 -35.90
C SER A 135 -1.59 5.23 -36.63
N LEU A 136 -2.38 6.32 -36.36
CA LEU A 136 -3.61 6.57 -37.13
C LEU A 136 -3.35 6.83 -38.62
N GLN A 137 -2.12 7.20 -39.02
CA GLN A 137 -1.74 7.28 -40.43
C GLN A 137 -1.77 5.93 -41.15
N LEU A 138 -1.80 4.81 -40.42
CA LEU A 138 -1.84 3.45 -40.93
C LEU A 138 -3.26 2.98 -41.31
N VAL A 139 -4.30 3.72 -40.92
CA VAL A 139 -5.70 3.38 -41.20
C VAL A 139 -5.96 3.39 -42.69
N GLY A 140 -6.51 2.30 -43.20
CA GLY A 140 -6.87 2.16 -44.63
C GLY A 140 -6.64 0.75 -45.16
N GLY A 141 -7.17 0.42 -46.35
CA GLY A 141 -7.17 -0.95 -46.84
C GLY A 141 -7.94 -1.88 -45.93
N GLY A 142 -7.32 -2.96 -45.50
CA GLY A 142 -7.81 -3.87 -44.46
C GLY A 142 -7.38 -3.52 -43.06
N THR A 143 -6.71 -2.36 -42.85
CA THR A 143 -6.13 -1.98 -41.56
C THR A 143 -7.02 -1.01 -40.75
N THR A 144 -7.33 -1.36 -39.52
CA THR A 144 -7.96 -0.50 -38.52
C THR A 144 -6.98 -0.22 -37.35
N VAL A 145 -7.10 0.93 -36.71
CA VAL A 145 -6.26 1.28 -35.56
C VAL A 145 -7.13 1.44 -34.31
N MET A 146 -6.79 0.70 -33.28
CA MET A 146 -7.42 0.77 -31.97
C MET A 146 -6.54 1.55 -31.01
N LEU A 147 -6.97 2.75 -30.62
CA LEU A 147 -6.29 3.55 -29.63
C LEU A 147 -6.69 3.14 -28.22
N VAL A 148 -5.70 2.75 -27.43
CA VAL A 148 -5.88 2.39 -26.00
C VAL A 148 -5.63 3.60 -25.13
N SER A 149 -6.50 3.88 -24.19
CA SER A 149 -6.34 4.95 -23.18
C SER A 149 -6.71 4.44 -21.80
N THR A 150 -5.83 4.65 -20.82
CA THR A 150 -6.07 4.25 -19.44
C THR A 150 -6.19 5.48 -18.55
N ARG A 151 -7.32 5.62 -17.82
CA ARG A 151 -7.55 6.68 -16.85
C ARG A 151 -8.11 6.11 -15.56
N MET A 152 -7.50 6.41 -14.41
CA MET A 152 -7.94 5.97 -13.08
C MET A 152 -8.18 4.44 -12.99
N GLY A 153 -7.30 3.65 -13.60
CA GLY A 153 -7.42 2.18 -13.61
C GLY A 153 -8.44 1.62 -14.62
N GLN A 154 -9.19 2.47 -15.32
CA GLN A 154 -10.09 2.05 -16.39
C GLN A 154 -9.41 2.21 -17.74
N THR A 155 -9.35 1.12 -18.50
CA THR A 155 -8.85 1.12 -19.89
C THR A 155 -10.01 1.19 -20.86
N THR A 156 -9.96 2.19 -21.75
CA THR A 156 -10.94 2.41 -22.81
C THR A 156 -10.28 2.25 -24.18
N TYR A 157 -11.05 1.78 -25.13
CA TYR A 157 -10.60 1.52 -26.51
C TYR A 157 -11.42 2.37 -27.47
N GLN A 158 -10.76 2.95 -28.48
CA GLN A 158 -11.41 3.69 -29.54
C GLN A 158 -10.86 3.21 -30.89
N THR A 159 -11.69 2.53 -31.66
CA THR A 159 -11.32 2.00 -32.98
C THR A 159 -11.55 3.04 -34.08
N TYR A 160 -10.59 3.17 -34.96
CA TYR A 160 -10.64 4.01 -36.14
C TYR A 160 -10.49 3.17 -37.41
N ASP A 161 -11.52 3.18 -38.21
CA ASP A 161 -11.48 2.88 -39.62
C ASP A 161 -11.41 4.20 -40.45
N THR A 162 -11.35 4.10 -41.75
CA THR A 162 -11.29 5.28 -42.63
C THR A 162 -12.51 6.20 -42.48
N ALA A 163 -13.69 5.65 -42.17
CA ALA A 163 -14.91 6.44 -42.01
C ALA A 163 -14.88 7.22 -40.69
N ALA A 164 -14.60 6.55 -39.57
CA ALA A 164 -14.48 7.17 -38.23
C ALA A 164 -13.34 8.22 -38.20
N PHE A 165 -12.24 7.96 -38.92
CA PHE A 165 -11.15 8.91 -39.02
C PHE A 165 -11.57 10.19 -39.77
N ARG A 166 -12.19 10.00 -40.97
CA ARG A 166 -12.70 11.13 -41.80
C ARG A 166 -13.75 11.95 -41.05
N GLU A 167 -14.66 11.30 -40.34
CA GLU A 167 -15.66 12.00 -39.52
C GLU A 167 -15.03 12.93 -38.50
N LYS A 168 -13.94 12.48 -37.86
CA LYS A 168 -13.27 13.24 -36.80
C LYS A 168 -12.33 14.33 -37.32
N TYR A 169 -11.55 14.04 -38.37
CA TYR A 169 -10.48 14.90 -38.86
C TYR A 169 -10.82 15.64 -40.16
N GLY A 170 -11.79 15.16 -40.95
CA GLY A 170 -12.25 15.78 -42.19
C GLY A 170 -11.35 15.53 -43.40
N PHE A 171 -10.32 14.68 -43.27
CA PHE A 171 -9.42 14.31 -44.35
C PHE A 171 -8.99 12.82 -44.25
N ASP A 172 -8.24 12.32 -45.20
CA ASP A 172 -7.78 10.94 -45.22
C ASP A 172 -6.70 10.65 -44.16
N PRO A 173 -6.67 9.42 -43.57
CA PRO A 173 -5.73 9.08 -42.51
C PRO A 173 -4.27 9.38 -42.82
N ILE A 174 -3.81 9.13 -44.03
CA ILE A 174 -2.44 9.41 -44.47
C ILE A 174 -2.06 10.91 -44.36
N ARG A 175 -3.05 11.82 -44.34
CA ARG A 175 -2.83 13.27 -44.22
C ARG A 175 -2.48 13.70 -42.79
N LEU A 176 -2.52 12.79 -41.86
CA LEU A 176 -2.01 13.03 -40.53
C LEU A 176 -0.51 13.40 -40.53
N ILE A 177 0.23 12.85 -41.47
CA ILE A 177 1.64 13.19 -41.71
C ILE A 177 1.79 14.68 -42.07
N ASP A 178 0.96 15.14 -43.06
CA ASP A 178 0.93 16.53 -43.48
C ASP A 178 0.54 17.47 -42.32
N LEU A 179 -0.42 17.05 -41.49
CA LEU A 179 -0.83 17.82 -40.32
C LEU A 179 0.34 18.03 -39.34
N LYS A 180 1.05 16.93 -39.02
CA LYS A 180 2.24 17.00 -38.15
C LYS A 180 3.41 17.73 -38.74
N ALA A 181 3.57 17.65 -40.04
CA ALA A 181 4.58 18.43 -40.76
C ALA A 181 4.37 19.95 -40.59
N LEU A 182 3.11 20.38 -40.57
CA LEU A 182 2.75 21.79 -40.41
C LEU A 182 2.79 22.25 -38.95
N MET A 183 2.16 21.49 -38.02
CA MET A 183 2.01 21.93 -36.61
C MET A 183 3.16 21.50 -35.69
N GLY A 184 3.94 20.51 -36.10
CA GLY A 184 4.93 19.86 -35.25
C GLY A 184 4.34 18.88 -34.23
N ASP A 185 5.21 18.22 -33.46
CA ASP A 185 4.86 17.40 -32.32
C ASP A 185 5.87 17.60 -31.19
N SER A 186 5.40 18.17 -30.08
CA SER A 186 6.25 18.44 -28.91
C SER A 186 6.62 17.17 -28.14
N SER A 187 5.86 16.08 -28.27
CA SER A 187 6.16 14.81 -27.59
C SER A 187 7.39 14.11 -28.20
N ASP A 188 7.56 14.24 -29.53
CA ASP A 188 8.66 13.65 -30.27
C ASP A 188 9.71 14.67 -30.70
N ASN A 189 9.54 15.90 -30.24
CA ASN A 189 10.41 17.02 -30.59
C ASN A 189 10.48 17.25 -32.12
N ILE A 190 9.35 17.10 -32.82
CA ILE A 190 9.19 17.40 -34.23
C ILE A 190 8.84 18.89 -34.34
N PRO A 191 9.65 19.71 -35.05
CA PRO A 191 9.55 21.18 -34.96
C PRO A 191 8.31 21.77 -35.65
N GLY A 192 7.80 21.16 -36.72
CA GLY A 192 6.76 21.76 -37.55
C GLY A 192 7.16 23.08 -38.16
N VAL A 193 6.19 23.88 -38.58
CA VAL A 193 6.38 25.29 -39.00
C VAL A 193 6.22 26.20 -37.78
N PRO A 194 7.26 26.90 -37.32
CA PRO A 194 7.19 27.75 -36.13
C PRO A 194 6.02 28.73 -36.16
N GLY A 195 5.12 28.61 -35.17
CA GLY A 195 3.95 29.48 -35.02
C GLY A 195 2.72 29.07 -35.86
N ILE A 196 2.74 27.93 -36.55
CA ILE A 196 1.56 27.28 -37.11
C ILE A 196 1.06 26.26 -36.08
N GLY A 197 -0.10 26.47 -35.47
CA GLY A 197 -0.72 25.54 -34.56
C GLY A 197 -1.79 24.70 -35.24
N GLU A 198 -2.31 23.70 -34.51
CA GLU A 198 -3.26 22.68 -34.99
C GLU A 198 -4.44 23.27 -35.79
N LYS A 199 -5.13 24.30 -35.27
CA LYS A 199 -6.26 24.93 -35.97
C LYS A 199 -5.89 25.48 -37.35
N THR A 200 -4.71 26.11 -37.45
CA THR A 200 -4.26 26.68 -38.73
C THR A 200 -3.81 25.57 -39.70
N ALA A 201 -3.10 24.57 -39.19
CA ALA A 201 -2.68 23.42 -39.97
C ALA A 201 -3.87 22.62 -40.52
N MET A 202 -4.88 22.36 -39.66
CA MET A 202 -6.15 21.74 -40.07
C MET A 202 -6.83 22.51 -41.19
N GLN A 203 -6.98 23.84 -41.06
CA GLN A 203 -7.60 24.67 -42.08
C GLN A 203 -6.83 24.61 -43.41
N LEU A 204 -5.50 24.68 -43.34
CA LEU A 204 -4.65 24.60 -44.54
C LEU A 204 -4.82 23.27 -45.31
N LEU A 205 -4.92 22.17 -44.56
CA LEU A 205 -5.15 20.83 -45.17
C LEU A 205 -6.56 20.67 -45.73
N HIS A 206 -7.57 21.25 -45.07
CA HIS A 206 -8.93 21.30 -45.65
C HIS A 206 -8.96 22.09 -46.95
N ASP A 207 -8.21 23.21 -47.01
CA ASP A 207 -8.25 24.09 -48.20
C ASP A 207 -7.38 23.60 -49.35
N PHE A 208 -6.26 22.93 -49.08
CA PHE A 208 -5.23 22.57 -50.07
C PHE A 208 -4.87 21.07 -50.14
N GLY A 209 -5.41 20.27 -49.28
CA GLY A 209 -5.33 18.79 -49.26
C GLY A 209 -4.03 18.19 -48.73
N THR A 210 -2.88 18.73 -49.10
CA THR A 210 -1.56 18.18 -48.75
C THR A 210 -0.58 19.28 -48.37
N LEU A 211 0.54 18.92 -47.76
CA LEU A 211 1.66 19.82 -47.51
C LEU A 211 2.15 20.46 -48.82
N ASP A 212 2.37 19.65 -49.85
CA ASP A 212 2.79 20.14 -51.17
C ASP A 212 1.72 21.06 -51.79
N GLY A 213 0.43 20.73 -51.61
CA GLY A 213 -0.68 21.57 -52.01
C GLY A 213 -0.70 22.95 -51.36
N VAL A 214 -0.38 23.01 -50.06
CA VAL A 214 -0.21 24.26 -49.31
C VAL A 214 0.92 25.11 -49.88
N TYR A 215 2.08 24.51 -50.14
CA TYR A 215 3.23 25.25 -50.69
C TYR A 215 3.07 25.60 -52.18
N ALA A 216 2.41 24.78 -52.97
CA ALA A 216 2.07 25.10 -54.38
C ALA A 216 1.12 26.29 -54.47
N ASN A 217 0.28 26.51 -53.47
CA ASN A 217 -0.69 27.60 -53.43
C ASN A 217 -0.36 28.65 -52.34
N ILE A 218 0.93 28.86 -52.07
CA ILE A 218 1.38 29.70 -50.95
C ILE A 218 0.89 31.16 -51.05
N ASP A 219 0.61 31.63 -52.25
CA ASP A 219 0.14 32.97 -52.54
C ASP A 219 -1.41 33.08 -52.58
N ASP A 220 -2.13 32.02 -52.36
CA ASP A 220 -3.60 32.00 -52.35
C ASP A 220 -4.15 32.91 -51.22
N GLU A 221 -5.23 33.65 -51.46
CA GLU A 221 -5.85 34.60 -50.55
C GLU A 221 -6.37 33.91 -49.26
N ARG A 222 -6.73 32.65 -49.31
CA ARG A 222 -7.15 31.84 -48.13
C ARG A 222 -6.06 31.71 -47.09
N ILE A 223 -4.75 31.80 -47.51
CA ILE A 223 -3.60 31.82 -46.64
C ILE A 223 -3.39 33.23 -46.10
N LYS A 224 -3.76 33.47 -44.84
CA LYS A 224 -3.58 34.77 -44.21
C LYS A 224 -2.09 35.21 -44.26
N LYS A 225 -1.83 36.50 -44.46
CA LYS A 225 -0.48 37.08 -44.62
C LYS A 225 0.51 36.59 -43.52
N GLY A 226 0.09 36.56 -42.26
CA GLY A 226 0.93 36.12 -41.15
C GLY A 226 1.26 34.62 -41.21
N ALA A 227 0.38 33.76 -41.69
CA ALA A 227 0.59 32.34 -41.86
C ALA A 227 1.52 32.10 -43.07
N ARG A 228 1.31 32.86 -44.17
CA ARG A 228 2.14 32.82 -45.41
C ARG A 228 3.61 33.06 -45.08
N THR A 229 3.90 34.14 -44.35
CA THR A 229 5.30 34.46 -43.96
C THR A 229 5.93 33.35 -43.14
N LYS A 230 5.16 32.75 -42.23
CA LYS A 230 5.66 31.62 -41.42
C LYS A 230 5.91 30.37 -42.25
N LEU A 231 5.01 30.03 -43.16
CA LEU A 231 5.16 28.91 -44.07
C LEU A 231 6.39 29.08 -44.96
N GLN A 232 6.55 30.25 -45.60
CA GLN A 232 7.72 30.56 -46.44
C GLN A 232 9.05 30.44 -45.66
N ASN A 233 9.10 30.93 -44.42
CA ASN A 233 10.30 30.83 -43.59
C ASN A 233 10.52 29.42 -43.01
N GLY A 234 9.49 28.61 -42.92
CA GLY A 234 9.50 27.29 -42.31
C GLY A 234 9.43 26.10 -43.26
N GLU A 235 9.60 26.31 -44.59
CA GLU A 235 9.42 25.26 -45.58
C GLU A 235 10.34 24.06 -45.35
N GLN A 236 11.62 24.29 -45.08
CA GLN A 236 12.57 23.19 -44.78
C GLN A 236 12.18 22.45 -43.50
N SER A 237 11.78 23.18 -42.45
CA SER A 237 11.33 22.58 -41.20
C SER A 237 10.09 21.73 -41.38
N ALA A 238 9.16 22.15 -42.28
CA ALA A 238 7.99 21.33 -42.63
C ALA A 238 8.36 20.05 -43.35
N LYS A 239 9.28 20.11 -44.31
CA LYS A 239 9.80 18.93 -45.01
C LYS A 239 10.51 17.95 -44.11
N ASP A 240 11.36 18.47 -43.22
CA ASP A 240 12.05 17.64 -42.22
C ASP A 240 11.03 17.01 -41.22
N SER A 241 10.03 17.75 -40.81
CA SER A 241 8.96 17.28 -39.95
C SER A 241 8.07 16.23 -40.62
N PHE A 242 7.78 16.40 -41.92
CA PHE A 242 7.07 15.40 -42.71
C PHE A 242 7.83 14.08 -42.74
N TRP A 243 9.15 14.14 -43.00
CA TRP A 243 9.99 12.95 -43.02
C TRP A 243 10.05 12.27 -41.62
N LEU A 244 10.17 13.07 -40.52
CA LEU A 244 10.21 12.56 -39.16
C LEU A 244 8.89 11.90 -38.73
N ALA A 245 7.73 12.48 -39.12
CA ALA A 245 6.40 12.01 -38.77
C ALA A 245 5.96 10.80 -39.60
N THR A 246 6.64 10.51 -40.72
CA THR A 246 6.29 9.38 -41.58
C THR A 246 6.72 8.05 -40.99
N ILE A 247 5.80 7.12 -40.81
CA ILE A 247 6.07 5.73 -40.43
C ILE A 247 6.61 4.99 -41.64
N ASP A 248 7.78 4.34 -41.50
CA ASP A 248 8.35 3.50 -42.56
C ASP A 248 7.57 2.17 -42.63
N ARG A 249 6.95 1.91 -43.75
CA ARG A 249 6.17 0.69 -43.99
C ARG A 249 6.96 -0.38 -44.77
N ASN A 250 8.30 -0.20 -44.90
CA ASN A 250 9.15 -1.09 -45.72
C ASN A 250 10.35 -1.63 -44.91
N VAL A 251 10.19 -1.84 -43.62
CA VAL A 251 11.24 -2.42 -42.77
C VAL A 251 11.62 -3.83 -43.30
N PRO A 252 12.91 -4.17 -43.39
CA PRO A 252 13.36 -5.49 -43.84
C PRO A 252 13.17 -6.51 -42.68
N LEU A 253 11.93 -6.93 -42.48
CA LEU A 253 11.55 -7.93 -41.48
C LEU A 253 11.75 -9.33 -42.03
N GLU A 254 12.34 -10.21 -41.22
CA GLU A 254 12.45 -11.64 -41.49
C GLU A 254 11.14 -12.40 -41.19
N LEU A 255 10.16 -11.70 -40.60
CA LEU A 255 8.86 -12.25 -40.26
C LEU A 255 8.05 -12.51 -41.55
N ASP A 256 7.66 -13.76 -41.75
CA ASP A 256 6.73 -14.16 -42.80
C ASP A 256 5.30 -14.00 -42.30
N VAL A 257 4.66 -12.89 -42.72
CA VAL A 257 3.29 -12.53 -42.27
C VAL A 257 2.25 -13.46 -42.91
N GLU A 258 2.57 -14.08 -44.03
CA GLU A 258 1.67 -15.00 -44.78
C GLU A 258 1.59 -16.38 -44.10
N HIS A 259 2.71 -16.79 -43.44
CA HIS A 259 2.82 -18.09 -42.79
C HIS A 259 3.18 -17.95 -41.29
N LEU A 260 2.42 -17.16 -40.54
CA LEU A 260 2.61 -17.03 -39.10
C LEU A 260 2.35 -18.38 -38.39
N PRO A 261 3.23 -18.82 -37.48
CA PRO A 261 3.04 -20.06 -36.76
C PRO A 261 1.76 -20.02 -35.91
N ALA A 262 1.18 -21.18 -35.64
CA ALA A 262 0.12 -21.30 -34.63
C ALA A 262 0.65 -20.86 -33.28
N GLN A 263 -0.24 -20.32 -32.44
CA GLN A 263 0.11 -19.99 -31.05
C GLN A 263 0.03 -21.28 -30.22
N ASP A 264 1.18 -21.91 -29.99
CA ASP A 264 1.30 -23.05 -29.08
C ASP A 264 1.77 -22.55 -27.71
N ILE A 265 0.94 -22.79 -26.69
CA ILE A 265 1.22 -22.37 -25.31
C ILE A 265 2.18 -23.39 -24.69
N ASP A 266 3.31 -22.90 -24.17
CA ASP A 266 4.13 -23.67 -23.25
C ASP A 266 3.50 -23.55 -21.84
N GLU A 267 2.59 -24.49 -21.54
CA GLU A 267 1.83 -24.47 -20.29
C GLU A 267 2.73 -24.51 -19.06
N THR A 268 3.84 -25.23 -19.11
CA THR A 268 4.79 -25.33 -18.01
C THR A 268 5.50 -24.00 -17.75
N ALA A 269 6.11 -23.42 -18.77
CA ALA A 269 6.80 -22.14 -18.64
C ALA A 269 5.81 -21.01 -18.29
N LEU A 270 4.59 -21.05 -18.83
CA LEU A 270 3.56 -20.07 -18.51
C LEU A 270 3.09 -20.19 -17.06
N TYR A 271 2.86 -21.41 -16.57
CA TYR A 271 2.49 -21.64 -15.17
C TYR A 271 3.55 -21.13 -14.20
N ASP A 272 4.83 -21.46 -14.42
CA ASP A 272 5.93 -21.00 -13.58
C ASP A 272 6.05 -19.47 -13.53
N LEU A 273 5.95 -18.83 -14.70
CA LEU A 273 6.00 -17.37 -14.80
C LEU A 273 4.80 -16.70 -14.09
N LEU A 274 3.57 -17.18 -14.34
CA LEU A 274 2.37 -16.61 -13.73
C LEU A 274 2.33 -16.86 -12.22
N THR A 275 2.82 -17.99 -11.75
CA THR A 275 2.96 -18.31 -10.32
C THR A 275 3.97 -17.38 -9.66
N ARG A 276 5.15 -17.19 -10.24
CA ARG A 276 6.16 -16.23 -9.75
C ARG A 276 5.62 -14.81 -9.70
N LEU A 277 4.78 -14.42 -10.67
CA LEU A 277 4.15 -13.12 -10.75
C LEU A 277 2.92 -12.98 -9.83
N GLU A 278 2.45 -14.07 -9.22
CA GLU A 278 1.24 -14.16 -8.39
C GLU A 278 -0.06 -13.84 -9.16
N PHE A 279 -0.12 -14.19 -10.44
CA PHE A 279 -1.24 -13.89 -11.33
C PHE A 279 -2.28 -15.03 -11.40
N LYS A 280 -2.89 -15.34 -10.26
CA LYS A 280 -3.86 -16.43 -10.10
C LYS A 280 -5.01 -16.41 -11.13
N ASN A 281 -5.53 -15.23 -11.45
CA ASN A 281 -6.62 -15.10 -12.41
C ASN A 281 -6.21 -15.56 -13.81
N PHE A 282 -4.94 -15.37 -14.20
CA PHE A 282 -4.45 -15.83 -15.51
C PHE A 282 -4.13 -17.32 -15.48
N ILE A 283 -3.67 -17.87 -14.37
CA ILE A 283 -3.53 -19.34 -14.21
C ILE A 283 -4.89 -20.02 -14.40
N LYS A 284 -5.94 -19.52 -13.73
CA LYS A 284 -7.33 -20.02 -13.90
C LYS A 284 -7.85 -19.86 -15.33
N ARG A 285 -7.52 -18.75 -16.01
CA ARG A 285 -7.96 -18.50 -17.38
C ARG A 285 -7.51 -19.57 -18.37
N PHE A 286 -6.30 -20.07 -18.19
CA PHE A 286 -5.69 -21.06 -19.09
C PHE A 286 -5.84 -22.49 -18.59
N ASP A 287 -6.56 -22.70 -17.47
CA ASP A 287 -6.73 -23.99 -16.82
C ASP A 287 -5.38 -24.73 -16.61
N LEU A 288 -4.35 -23.91 -16.26
CA LEU A 288 -3.00 -24.43 -16.10
C LEU A 288 -2.94 -25.26 -14.80
N SER A 289 -2.85 -26.55 -14.93
CA SER A 289 -2.53 -27.46 -13.85
C SER A 289 -1.03 -27.75 -13.87
N GLY A 290 -0.32 -27.39 -12.81
CA GLY A 290 1.14 -27.57 -12.72
C GLY A 290 1.55 -29.04 -12.65
N GLU A 291 1.42 -29.81 -13.73
CA GLU A 291 1.77 -31.23 -13.74
C GLU A 291 3.26 -31.56 -13.91
N SER A 292 4.15 -30.59 -14.09
CA SER A 292 5.51 -30.91 -14.54
C SER A 292 6.69 -30.18 -13.93
N VAL A 293 6.68 -29.73 -12.67
CA VAL A 293 7.89 -29.53 -11.87
C VAL A 293 7.54 -29.83 -10.42
N SER A 294 8.36 -30.62 -9.75
CA SER A 294 8.20 -31.06 -8.36
C SER A 294 8.07 -29.87 -7.36
N ALA A 295 6.96 -29.14 -7.45
CA ALA A 295 6.47 -28.39 -6.31
C ALA A 295 6.12 -29.41 -5.24
N PRO A 296 6.43 -29.19 -3.96
CA PRO A 296 5.95 -30.05 -2.91
C PRO A 296 4.42 -30.01 -2.94
N ARG A 297 3.81 -31.02 -3.58
CA ARG A 297 2.37 -31.24 -3.47
C ARG A 297 2.07 -31.38 -2.00
N LEU A 298 1.10 -30.63 -1.51
CA LEU A 298 0.59 -30.91 -0.18
C LEU A 298 0.23 -32.41 -0.13
N PRO A 299 0.64 -33.13 0.92
CA PRO A 299 0.32 -34.56 1.02
C PRO A 299 -1.19 -34.73 0.99
N GLU A 300 -1.68 -35.70 0.25
CA GLU A 300 -3.09 -36.08 0.30
C GLU A 300 -3.37 -36.57 1.72
N LEU A 301 -4.20 -35.83 2.43
CA LEU A 301 -4.64 -36.19 3.77
C LEU A 301 -5.97 -36.93 3.65
N LYS A 302 -6.16 -37.92 4.52
CA LYS A 302 -7.48 -38.54 4.74
C LYS A 302 -8.35 -37.58 5.54
N THR A 303 -9.64 -37.63 5.31
CA THR A 303 -10.60 -36.87 6.08
C THR A 303 -11.51 -37.82 6.87
N GLU A 304 -11.77 -37.50 8.12
CA GLU A 304 -12.68 -38.24 8.98
C GLU A 304 -13.55 -37.24 9.75
N ARG A 305 -14.85 -37.48 9.78
CA ARG A 305 -15.77 -36.74 10.65
C ARG A 305 -15.86 -37.43 12.00
N VAL A 306 -15.83 -36.60 13.02
CA VAL A 306 -16.10 -37.03 14.40
C VAL A 306 -17.52 -36.61 14.75
N GLU A 307 -18.40 -37.61 14.95
CA GLU A 307 -19.83 -37.37 15.06
C GLU A 307 -20.39 -37.51 16.47
N ASN A 308 -19.59 -38.02 17.40
CA ASN A 308 -20.03 -38.19 18.78
C ASN A 308 -18.96 -37.80 19.80
N VAL A 309 -19.42 -37.51 21.02
CA VAL A 309 -18.58 -37.02 22.14
C VAL A 309 -17.50 -38.01 22.56
N LEU A 310 -17.79 -39.31 22.53
CA LEU A 310 -16.82 -40.33 22.92
C LEU A 310 -15.64 -40.40 21.92
N GLU A 311 -15.94 -40.38 20.64
CA GLU A 311 -14.91 -40.31 19.58
C GLU A 311 -14.07 -39.04 19.69
N ALA A 312 -14.71 -37.88 19.96
CA ALA A 312 -14.00 -36.63 20.15
C ALA A 312 -13.00 -36.70 21.31
N PHE A 313 -13.43 -37.24 22.47
CA PHE A 313 -12.51 -37.37 23.62
C PHE A 313 -11.41 -38.40 23.38
N ASN A 314 -11.74 -39.56 22.72
CA ASN A 314 -10.71 -40.53 22.35
C ASN A 314 -9.66 -39.94 21.40
N LEU A 315 -10.10 -39.13 20.44
CA LEU A 315 -9.19 -38.41 19.55
C LEU A 315 -8.31 -37.45 20.35
N MET A 316 -8.88 -36.65 21.24
CA MET A 316 -8.08 -35.72 22.07
C MET A 316 -7.06 -36.47 22.94
N ASP A 317 -7.45 -37.60 23.50
CA ASP A 317 -6.56 -38.43 24.32
C ASP A 317 -5.42 -39.00 23.45
N SER A 318 -5.68 -39.45 22.22
CA SER A 318 -4.63 -39.91 21.29
C SER A 318 -3.65 -38.78 20.90
N LEU A 319 -4.14 -37.53 20.79
CA LEU A 319 -3.33 -36.37 20.43
C LEU A 319 -2.44 -35.84 21.58
N THR A 320 -2.66 -36.30 22.83
CA THR A 320 -1.80 -35.90 23.97
C THR A 320 -0.35 -36.36 23.85
N ASP A 321 -0.10 -37.43 23.13
CA ASP A 321 1.24 -37.93 22.85
C ASP A 321 1.96 -37.18 21.71
N CYS A 322 1.24 -36.29 20.98
CA CYS A 322 1.82 -35.50 19.90
C CYS A 322 2.54 -34.26 20.44
N ASP A 323 3.76 -34.00 19.99
CA ASP A 323 4.46 -32.77 20.31
C ASP A 323 3.67 -31.51 19.91
N ARG A 324 2.90 -31.60 18.82
CA ARG A 324 2.10 -30.51 18.26
C ARG A 324 0.90 -31.03 17.50
N VAL A 325 -0.21 -30.31 17.62
CA VAL A 325 -1.45 -30.55 16.89
C VAL A 325 -1.69 -29.37 15.94
N TYR A 326 -1.74 -29.63 14.64
CA TYR A 326 -2.12 -28.62 13.66
C TYR A 326 -3.63 -28.53 13.61
N ALA A 327 -4.17 -27.31 13.76
CA ALA A 327 -5.62 -27.13 13.78
C ALA A 327 -6.07 -25.90 13.00
N ILE A 328 -7.26 -26.00 12.42
CA ILE A 328 -8.03 -24.87 11.87
C ILE A 328 -9.20 -24.62 12.81
N VAL A 329 -9.27 -23.41 13.33
CA VAL A 329 -10.29 -22.98 14.31
C VAL A 329 -10.86 -21.63 13.84
N PRO A 330 -12.06 -21.60 13.24
CA PRO A 330 -12.70 -20.37 12.81
C PRO A 330 -13.18 -19.53 14.01
N GLU A 331 -13.38 -18.23 13.79
CA GLU A 331 -13.85 -17.28 14.83
C GLU A 331 -15.23 -17.64 15.37
N THR A 332 -16.14 -18.14 14.54
CA THR A 332 -17.49 -18.57 14.97
C THR A 332 -17.44 -19.74 15.93
N LEU A 333 -16.34 -20.49 15.96
CA LEU A 333 -16.23 -21.76 16.66
C LEU A 333 -17.29 -22.79 16.24
N GLY A 334 -17.77 -22.69 14.99
CA GLY A 334 -18.76 -23.59 14.42
C GLY A 334 -18.19 -24.94 13.98
N ALA A 335 -16.88 -25.00 13.81
CA ALA A 335 -16.16 -26.22 13.47
C ALA A 335 -14.74 -26.20 14.07
N VAL A 336 -14.11 -27.34 14.20
CA VAL A 336 -12.68 -27.48 14.49
C VAL A 336 -12.13 -28.61 13.63
N CYS A 337 -11.00 -28.36 12.95
CA CYS A 337 -10.27 -29.41 12.26
C CYS A 337 -8.97 -29.69 13.01
N LEU A 338 -8.67 -30.96 13.28
CA LEU A 338 -7.47 -31.43 13.96
C LEU A 338 -6.71 -32.39 13.04
N LEU A 339 -5.42 -32.24 12.92
CA LEU A 339 -4.58 -33.16 12.15
C LEU A 339 -3.90 -34.16 13.08
N ASP A 340 -4.22 -35.44 12.89
CA ASP A 340 -3.54 -36.58 13.51
C ASP A 340 -2.79 -37.41 12.44
N GLY A 341 -1.48 -37.38 12.48
CA GLY A 341 -0.66 -38.00 11.42
C GLY A 341 -0.99 -37.45 10.03
N ASP A 342 -1.60 -38.25 9.19
CA ASP A 342 -2.07 -37.86 7.85
C ASP A 342 -3.60 -37.90 7.73
N THR A 343 -4.31 -37.85 8.85
CA THR A 343 -5.78 -37.79 8.90
C THR A 343 -6.25 -36.46 9.48
N ALA A 344 -7.07 -35.74 8.73
CA ALA A 344 -7.73 -34.52 9.17
C ALA A 344 -9.10 -34.87 9.77
N HIS A 345 -9.22 -34.74 11.08
CA HIS A 345 -10.47 -34.97 11.82
C HIS A 345 -11.26 -33.69 11.93
N ILE A 346 -12.50 -33.71 11.46
CA ILE A 346 -13.37 -32.53 11.41
C ILE A 346 -14.52 -32.71 12.41
N LEU A 347 -14.61 -31.77 13.35
CA LEU A 347 -15.65 -31.70 14.37
C LEU A 347 -16.57 -30.51 14.03
N PHE A 348 -17.81 -30.73 13.71
CA PHE A 348 -18.81 -29.66 13.52
C PHE A 348 -19.67 -29.50 14.77
N ALA A 349 -19.86 -28.25 15.22
CA ALA A 349 -20.67 -27.94 16.42
C ALA A 349 -22.06 -28.57 16.41
N GLU A 350 -22.67 -28.66 15.22
CA GLU A 350 -24.02 -29.23 15.01
C GLU A 350 -24.12 -30.68 15.45
N ALA A 351 -23.05 -31.48 15.32
CA ALA A 351 -23.03 -32.88 15.70
C ALA A 351 -23.03 -33.09 17.21
N PHE A 352 -22.62 -32.09 17.99
CA PHE A 352 -22.42 -32.23 19.44
C PHE A 352 -23.46 -31.47 20.28
N GLY A 353 -24.21 -30.53 19.70
CA GLY A 353 -25.22 -29.75 20.41
C GLY A 353 -24.70 -29.14 21.72
N ASP A 354 -25.37 -29.39 22.85
CA ASP A 354 -24.97 -28.81 24.15
C ASP A 354 -23.59 -29.23 24.65
N ALA A 355 -23.06 -30.40 24.19
CA ALA A 355 -21.74 -30.87 24.55
C ALA A 355 -20.59 -30.12 23.86
N TRP A 356 -20.89 -29.29 22.84
CA TRP A 356 -19.84 -28.58 22.09
C TRP A 356 -18.92 -27.71 22.96
N ASN A 357 -19.51 -26.99 23.91
CA ASN A 357 -18.73 -26.17 24.82
C ASN A 357 -17.77 -26.98 25.72
N ASP A 358 -18.14 -28.20 26.09
CA ASP A 358 -17.28 -29.09 26.90
C ASP A 358 -16.15 -29.65 26.05
N ILE A 359 -16.40 -29.93 24.77
CA ILE A 359 -15.37 -30.30 23.78
C ILE A 359 -14.36 -29.15 23.61
N LEU A 360 -14.84 -27.92 23.40
CA LEU A 360 -13.95 -26.75 23.29
C LEU A 360 -13.12 -26.53 24.56
N ARG A 361 -13.72 -26.66 25.75
CA ARG A 361 -12.97 -26.57 27.02
C ARG A 361 -11.87 -27.61 27.13
N ARG A 362 -12.15 -28.85 26.73
CA ARG A 362 -11.17 -29.94 26.77
C ARG A 362 -10.07 -29.74 25.73
N LEU A 363 -10.40 -29.26 24.53
CA LEU A 363 -9.42 -28.92 23.50
C LEU A 363 -8.41 -27.88 24.01
N PHE A 364 -8.90 -26.83 24.63
CA PHE A 364 -8.09 -25.68 25.01
C PHE A 364 -7.75 -25.60 26.50
N ASP A 365 -7.74 -26.72 27.24
CA ASP A 365 -7.36 -26.78 28.66
C ASP A 365 -5.83 -26.68 28.88
N GLY A 366 -5.05 -26.79 27.84
CA GLY A 366 -3.58 -26.77 27.87
C GLY A 366 -2.92 -28.14 27.81
N THR A 367 -3.69 -29.22 27.68
CA THR A 367 -3.13 -30.57 27.48
C THR A 367 -2.57 -30.77 26.07
N LEU A 368 -3.15 -30.11 25.07
CA LEU A 368 -2.72 -30.14 23.68
C LEU A 368 -1.90 -28.90 23.31
N SER A 369 -0.90 -29.07 22.44
CA SER A 369 -0.04 -28.00 21.93
C SER A 369 -0.38 -27.65 20.48
N PHE A 370 -1.07 -26.55 20.26
CA PHE A 370 -1.61 -26.19 18.95
C PHE A 370 -0.67 -25.31 18.11
N VAL A 371 -0.57 -25.66 16.84
CA VAL A 371 -0.11 -24.77 15.77
C VAL A 371 -1.33 -24.29 15.00
N LEU A 372 -1.56 -22.98 15.02
CA LEU A 372 -2.70 -22.33 14.39
C LEU A 372 -2.26 -21.31 13.34
N HIS A 373 -3.22 -20.78 12.63
CA HIS A 373 -3.05 -19.66 11.73
C HIS A 373 -4.04 -18.56 12.12
N ASP A 374 -3.52 -17.33 12.39
CA ASP A 374 -4.30 -16.18 12.85
C ASP A 374 -5.25 -16.54 14.01
N ALA A 375 -4.67 -17.05 15.08
CA ALA A 375 -5.41 -17.64 16.20
C ALA A 375 -6.17 -16.61 17.06
N LYS A 376 -5.85 -15.32 16.98
CA LYS A 376 -6.41 -14.28 17.86
C LYS A 376 -7.93 -14.19 17.83
N PRO A 377 -8.62 -14.21 16.65
CA PRO A 377 -10.08 -14.20 16.60
C PRO A 377 -10.73 -15.39 17.34
N ALA A 378 -10.21 -16.60 17.13
CA ALA A 378 -10.69 -17.79 17.83
C ALA A 378 -10.48 -17.71 19.35
N VAL A 379 -9.30 -17.23 19.79
CA VAL A 379 -9.00 -16.99 21.21
C VAL A 379 -9.98 -16.00 21.82
N ARG A 380 -10.27 -14.90 21.14
CA ARG A 380 -11.25 -13.89 21.56
C ARG A 380 -12.64 -14.51 21.70
N ALA A 381 -13.07 -15.30 20.73
CA ALA A 381 -14.38 -15.95 20.75
C ALA A 381 -14.51 -16.97 21.92
N LEU A 382 -13.45 -17.71 22.23
CA LEU A 382 -13.41 -18.59 23.39
C LEU A 382 -13.50 -17.82 24.73
N LEU A 383 -12.79 -16.70 24.83
CA LEU A 383 -12.86 -15.80 25.98
C LEU A 383 -14.27 -15.24 26.21
N GLN A 384 -14.92 -14.80 25.15
CA GLN A 384 -16.31 -14.31 25.20
C GLN A 384 -17.31 -15.38 25.64
N ARG A 385 -16.99 -16.66 25.43
CA ARG A 385 -17.77 -17.80 25.98
C ARG A 385 -17.36 -18.16 27.39
N GLY A 386 -16.51 -17.37 28.05
CA GLY A 386 -16.06 -17.61 29.43
C GLY A 386 -15.06 -18.78 29.57
N MET A 387 -14.35 -19.10 28.48
CA MET A 387 -13.29 -20.11 28.48
C MET A 387 -11.93 -19.46 28.62
N ASP A 388 -10.93 -20.18 29.15
CA ASP A 388 -9.54 -19.73 29.27
C ASP A 388 -8.65 -20.60 28.34
N PRO A 389 -8.58 -20.28 27.02
CA PRO A 389 -7.86 -21.12 26.06
C PRO A 389 -6.36 -21.10 26.32
N LYS A 390 -5.78 -22.30 26.35
CA LYS A 390 -4.34 -22.57 26.55
C LYS A 390 -3.82 -23.47 25.41
N GLY A 391 -2.50 -23.67 25.39
CA GLY A 391 -1.86 -24.64 24.49
C GLY A 391 -1.55 -24.11 23.10
N ILE A 392 -1.70 -22.82 22.80
CA ILE A 392 -1.29 -22.25 21.52
C ILE A 392 0.23 -22.01 21.56
N VAL A 393 0.97 -22.82 20.81
CA VAL A 393 2.43 -22.80 20.82
C VAL A 393 3.03 -22.16 19.57
N PHE A 394 2.22 -21.99 18.52
CA PHE A 394 2.66 -21.33 17.29
C PHE A 394 1.50 -20.73 16.48
N ASP A 395 1.73 -19.57 15.90
CA ASP A 395 0.84 -18.90 14.94
C ASP A 395 1.61 -18.58 13.66
N THR A 396 1.18 -19.14 12.54
CA THR A 396 1.90 -19.02 11.26
C THR A 396 1.74 -17.64 10.61
N ALA A 397 0.68 -16.89 10.89
CA ALA A 397 0.50 -15.53 10.39
C ALA A 397 1.50 -14.56 11.06
N ILE A 398 1.67 -14.66 12.38
CA ILE A 398 2.67 -13.90 13.14
C ILE A 398 4.09 -14.25 12.69
N ALA A 399 4.37 -15.55 12.49
CA ALA A 399 5.65 -15.99 12.01
C ALA A 399 5.99 -15.42 10.63
N ALA A 400 5.08 -15.53 9.68
CA ALA A 400 5.25 -15.00 8.33
C ALA A 400 5.45 -13.48 8.32
N TYR A 401 4.70 -12.74 9.16
CA TYR A 401 4.87 -11.30 9.33
C TYR A 401 6.28 -10.95 9.84
N LEU A 402 6.83 -11.67 10.80
CA LEU A 402 8.18 -11.40 11.28
C LEU A 402 9.24 -11.68 10.22
N LEU A 403 9.03 -12.70 9.39
CA LEU A 403 9.93 -13.07 8.31
C LEU A 403 9.94 -12.05 7.17
N ASP A 404 8.78 -11.45 6.86
CA ASP A 404 8.66 -10.35 5.90
C ASP A 404 7.50 -9.40 6.27
N PRO A 405 7.78 -8.32 7.02
CA PRO A 405 6.77 -7.37 7.48
C PRO A 405 6.25 -6.40 6.38
N THR A 406 6.64 -6.61 5.13
CA THR A 406 6.29 -5.72 4.01
C THR A 406 5.20 -6.28 3.10
N GLN A 407 4.77 -7.51 3.34
CA GLN A 407 3.70 -8.15 2.58
C GLN A 407 2.35 -7.45 2.81
N SER A 408 1.49 -7.52 1.80
CA SER A 408 0.16 -6.90 1.85
C SER A 408 -0.88 -7.70 2.63
N GLY A 409 -0.53 -8.90 3.10
CA GLY A 409 -1.38 -9.78 3.91
C GLY A 409 -0.70 -11.11 4.18
N TYR A 410 -1.21 -11.82 5.18
CA TYR A 410 -0.65 -13.08 5.69
C TYR A 410 -1.74 -14.16 5.80
N ASP A 411 -2.77 -14.11 4.95
CA ASP A 411 -3.81 -15.14 4.88
C ASP A 411 -3.22 -16.49 4.44
N LEU A 412 -3.83 -17.58 4.93
CA LEU A 412 -3.31 -18.93 4.74
C LEU A 412 -3.16 -19.32 3.24
N PRO A 413 -4.11 -18.99 2.33
CA PRO A 413 -3.93 -19.26 0.90
C PRO A 413 -2.71 -18.56 0.29
N ARG A 414 -2.44 -17.32 0.68
CA ARG A 414 -1.26 -16.59 0.23
C ARG A 414 0.03 -17.21 0.73
N LEU A 415 0.07 -17.60 2.00
CA LEU A 415 1.23 -18.28 2.58
C LEU A 415 1.42 -19.66 1.97
N ALA A 416 0.35 -20.41 1.69
CA ALA A 416 0.46 -21.70 1.01
C ALA A 416 1.08 -21.56 -0.39
N LEU A 417 0.69 -20.52 -1.13
CA LEU A 417 1.31 -20.23 -2.42
C LEU A 417 2.78 -19.84 -2.26
N ALA A 418 3.12 -19.00 -1.29
CA ALA A 418 4.48 -18.49 -1.10
C ALA A 418 5.45 -19.56 -0.56
N TYR A 419 5.00 -20.40 0.36
CA TYR A 419 5.85 -21.38 1.06
C TYR A 419 5.79 -22.80 0.46
N CYS A 420 4.64 -23.17 -0.11
CA CYS A 420 4.40 -24.54 -0.58
C CYS A 420 4.11 -24.61 -2.09
N ASN A 421 4.09 -23.47 -2.78
CA ASN A 421 3.65 -23.35 -4.18
C ASN A 421 2.30 -24.08 -4.42
N ALA A 422 1.39 -23.98 -3.45
CA ALA A 422 0.10 -24.65 -3.46
C ALA A 422 -1.05 -23.63 -3.45
N GLU A 423 -1.98 -23.77 -4.38
CA GLU A 423 -3.24 -23.02 -4.34
C GLU A 423 -4.23 -23.75 -3.43
N LEU A 424 -4.77 -23.04 -2.45
CA LEU A 424 -5.83 -23.56 -1.59
C LEU A 424 -7.19 -23.16 -2.17
N PRO A 425 -8.21 -24.05 -2.13
CA PRO A 425 -9.58 -23.69 -2.47
C PRO A 425 -10.11 -22.64 -1.50
N GLU A 426 -11.13 -21.90 -1.89
CA GLU A 426 -11.85 -21.04 -0.95
C GLU A 426 -12.47 -21.90 0.17
N LEU A 427 -12.25 -21.51 1.41
CA LEU A 427 -12.79 -22.16 2.60
C LEU A 427 -13.33 -21.09 3.53
N ASP A 428 -14.64 -21.10 3.74
CA ASP A 428 -15.31 -20.28 4.73
C ASP A 428 -16.01 -21.20 5.72
N LEU A 429 -15.39 -21.44 6.85
CA LEU A 429 -15.98 -22.22 7.96
C LEU A 429 -16.83 -21.35 8.89
N ASP A 430 -16.85 -20.05 8.67
CA ASP A 430 -17.62 -19.08 9.45
C ASP A 430 -19.05 -18.92 8.91
N ASP A 431 -19.29 -19.23 7.63
CA ASP A 431 -20.62 -19.28 7.01
C ASP A 431 -21.06 -20.72 6.67
N PRO A 432 -21.94 -21.36 7.48
CA PRO A 432 -22.46 -22.69 7.19
C PRO A 432 -23.20 -22.78 5.85
N ALA A 433 -23.74 -21.67 5.34
CA ALA A 433 -24.39 -21.63 4.02
C ALA A 433 -23.38 -21.64 2.88
N ALA A 434 -22.21 -21.03 3.05
CA ALA A 434 -21.11 -21.06 2.08
C ALA A 434 -20.55 -22.48 1.91
N VAL A 435 -20.45 -23.24 2.99
CA VAL A 435 -20.08 -24.68 2.99
C VAL A 435 -21.02 -25.51 2.10
N SER A 436 -22.30 -25.14 2.05
CA SER A 436 -23.30 -25.83 1.19
C SER A 436 -23.26 -25.42 -0.28
N LEU A 437 -22.71 -24.25 -0.60
CA LEU A 437 -22.62 -23.70 -1.96
C LEU A 437 -21.38 -24.16 -2.73
N LEU A 438 -20.35 -24.66 -2.05
CA LEU A 438 -19.06 -25.06 -2.63
C LEU A 438 -19.06 -26.43 -3.36
N GLY A 439 -20.21 -27.04 -3.63
CA GLY A 439 -20.28 -28.24 -4.48
C GLY A 439 -20.57 -29.54 -3.74
N GLY A 440 -20.72 -29.53 -2.43
CA GLY A 440 -21.06 -30.69 -1.60
C GLY A 440 -20.11 -30.92 -0.43
N GLN A 441 -20.55 -31.82 0.41
CA GLN A 441 -19.89 -32.15 1.67
C GLN A 441 -18.45 -32.66 1.52
N GLU A 442 -18.18 -33.43 0.46
CA GLU A 442 -16.90 -34.05 0.17
C GLU A 442 -15.85 -33.00 -0.28
N ASP A 443 -16.27 -31.95 -1.03
CA ASP A 443 -15.37 -30.89 -1.48
C ASP A 443 -14.93 -29.99 -0.32
N THR A 444 -15.82 -29.75 0.66
CA THR A 444 -15.48 -29.01 1.89
C THR A 444 -14.47 -29.76 2.74
N GLU A 445 -14.64 -31.06 2.92
CA GLU A 445 -13.69 -31.89 3.70
C GLU A 445 -12.31 -31.90 3.04
N LYS A 446 -12.24 -32.02 1.71
CA LYS A 446 -11.00 -31.92 0.96
C LYS A 446 -10.35 -30.55 1.12
N ALA A 447 -11.15 -29.48 1.04
CA ALA A 447 -10.65 -28.11 1.24
C ALA A 447 -10.03 -27.93 2.63
N VAL A 448 -10.72 -28.36 3.69
CA VAL A 448 -10.22 -28.33 5.08
C VAL A 448 -8.93 -29.13 5.21
N ALA A 449 -8.85 -30.33 4.64
CA ALA A 449 -7.66 -31.16 4.68
C ALA A 449 -6.46 -30.46 3.97
N GLN A 450 -6.68 -29.81 2.83
CA GLN A 450 -5.64 -29.03 2.17
C GLN A 450 -5.17 -27.86 3.01
N HIS A 451 -6.07 -27.13 3.69
CA HIS A 451 -5.71 -26.03 4.58
C HIS A 451 -4.89 -26.47 5.77
N VAL A 452 -5.27 -27.55 6.47
CA VAL A 452 -4.50 -28.04 7.61
C VAL A 452 -3.16 -28.66 7.16
N GLY A 453 -3.10 -29.27 5.98
CA GLY A 453 -1.88 -29.73 5.36
C GLY A 453 -0.91 -28.61 5.01
N ALA A 454 -1.44 -27.52 4.46
CA ALA A 454 -0.66 -26.30 4.20
C ALA A 454 -0.14 -25.67 5.50
N LEU A 455 -0.97 -25.59 6.53
CA LEU A 455 -0.58 -25.09 7.84
C LEU A 455 0.64 -25.87 8.40
N ARG A 456 0.63 -27.21 8.30
CA ARG A 456 1.76 -28.06 8.72
C ARG A 456 3.04 -27.75 7.94
N ALA A 457 2.93 -27.58 6.62
CA ALA A 457 4.06 -27.31 5.76
C ALA A 457 4.64 -25.88 5.98
N ILE A 458 3.77 -24.88 6.10
CA ILE A 458 4.17 -23.49 6.41
C ILE A 458 4.86 -23.42 7.77
N TYR A 459 4.32 -24.12 8.79
CA TYR A 459 4.94 -24.18 10.11
C TYR A 459 6.38 -24.69 10.03
N ALA A 460 6.62 -25.81 9.34
CA ALA A 460 7.94 -26.41 9.26
C ALA A 460 8.99 -25.43 8.73
N GLU A 461 8.68 -24.72 7.66
CA GLU A 461 9.60 -23.75 7.08
C GLU A 461 9.68 -22.45 7.90
N ALA A 462 8.56 -21.93 8.36
CA ALA A 462 8.55 -20.67 9.10
C ALA A 462 9.26 -20.79 10.46
N ALA A 463 9.08 -21.90 11.17
CA ALA A 463 9.75 -22.15 12.44
C ALA A 463 11.27 -22.27 12.26
N ASP A 464 11.73 -23.00 11.24
CA ASP A 464 13.15 -23.13 10.91
C ASP A 464 13.77 -21.78 10.54
N ARG A 465 13.11 -20.97 9.71
CA ARG A 465 13.58 -19.64 9.32
C ARG A 465 13.65 -18.67 10.50
N ILE A 466 12.70 -18.72 11.44
CA ILE A 466 12.74 -17.91 12.67
C ILE A 466 14.00 -18.23 13.49
N GLU A 467 14.35 -19.52 13.61
CA GLU A 467 15.57 -19.96 14.30
C GLU A 467 16.82 -19.48 13.56
N GLN A 468 16.92 -19.73 12.26
CA GLN A 468 18.06 -19.33 11.41
C GLN A 468 18.32 -17.83 11.43
N LEU A 469 17.28 -17.01 11.49
CA LEU A 469 17.38 -15.56 11.51
C LEU A 469 17.55 -14.97 12.92
N GLY A 470 17.60 -15.82 13.96
CA GLY A 470 17.80 -15.42 15.36
C GLY A 470 16.60 -14.70 15.97
N MET A 471 15.40 -14.89 15.42
CA MET A 471 14.18 -14.23 15.89
C MET A 471 13.41 -15.03 16.95
N ARG A 472 13.94 -16.14 17.45
CA ARG A 472 13.27 -17.02 18.42
C ARG A 472 12.71 -16.28 19.62
N LYS A 473 13.54 -15.42 20.28
CA LYS A 473 13.09 -14.63 21.44
C LYS A 473 12.00 -13.65 21.07
N LEU A 474 12.15 -12.93 19.97
CA LEU A 474 11.14 -12.02 19.47
C LEU A 474 9.80 -12.71 19.27
N TYR A 475 9.83 -13.91 18.65
CA TYR A 475 8.62 -14.66 18.36
C TYR A 475 7.98 -15.24 19.64
N TYR A 476 8.72 -16.04 20.41
CA TYR A 476 8.15 -16.82 21.51
C TYR A 476 8.00 -16.03 22.83
N GLU A 477 8.81 -14.98 23.07
CA GLU A 477 8.77 -14.23 24.30
C GLU A 477 8.00 -12.90 24.19
N ILE A 478 7.77 -12.40 22.96
CA ILE A 478 7.11 -11.10 22.73
C ILE A 478 5.83 -11.27 21.89
N GLU A 479 5.96 -11.71 20.64
CA GLU A 479 4.84 -11.67 19.69
C GLU A 479 3.76 -12.72 19.96
N LEU A 480 4.13 -13.95 20.22
CA LEU A 480 3.17 -15.02 20.49
C LEU A 480 2.42 -14.80 21.82
N PRO A 481 3.06 -14.46 22.95
CA PRO A 481 2.33 -14.13 24.18
C PRO A 481 1.43 -12.91 24.04
N LEU A 482 1.83 -11.92 23.23
CA LEU A 482 1.02 -10.73 22.97
C LEU A 482 -0.31 -11.04 22.32
N LEU A 483 -0.40 -12.07 21.46
CA LEU A 483 -1.65 -12.52 20.85
C LEU A 483 -2.76 -12.69 21.91
N ARG A 484 -2.43 -13.34 23.00
CA ARG A 484 -3.37 -13.57 24.11
C ARG A 484 -3.80 -12.28 24.77
N VAL A 485 -2.85 -11.37 25.05
CA VAL A 485 -3.13 -10.05 25.65
C VAL A 485 -4.08 -9.25 24.77
N LEU A 486 -3.81 -9.21 23.46
CA LEU A 486 -4.67 -8.50 22.52
C LEU A 486 -6.08 -9.11 22.43
N ALA A 487 -6.19 -10.43 22.43
CA ALA A 487 -7.50 -11.11 22.45
C ALA A 487 -8.30 -10.76 23.73
N GLU A 488 -7.65 -10.68 24.89
CA GLU A 488 -8.26 -10.26 26.16
C GLU A 488 -8.71 -8.80 26.11
N MET A 489 -7.88 -7.90 25.58
CA MET A 489 -8.23 -6.49 25.40
C MET A 489 -9.42 -6.30 24.44
N GLU A 490 -9.43 -7.03 23.32
CA GLU A 490 -10.53 -7.01 22.36
C GLU A 490 -11.82 -7.56 22.98
N ALA A 491 -11.73 -8.65 23.76
CA ALA A 491 -12.88 -9.21 24.45
C ALA A 491 -13.42 -8.27 25.56
N ALA A 492 -12.53 -7.57 26.26
CA ALA A 492 -12.90 -6.60 27.29
C ALA A 492 -13.59 -5.36 26.72
N GLY A 493 -13.08 -4.82 25.61
CA GLY A 493 -13.55 -3.57 25.00
C GLY A 493 -13.45 -2.35 25.91
N CYS A 494 -13.90 -1.20 25.44
CA CYS A 494 -13.90 0.08 26.17
C CYS A 494 -15.32 0.55 26.43
N ALA A 495 -15.64 0.93 27.68
CA ALA A 495 -16.93 1.54 28.02
C ALA A 495 -17.00 2.97 27.47
N VAL A 496 -18.15 3.36 26.98
CA VAL A 496 -18.41 4.68 26.40
C VAL A 496 -19.75 5.23 26.86
N GLU A 497 -19.89 6.58 26.83
CA GLU A 497 -21.12 7.28 27.13
C GLU A 497 -21.85 7.68 25.84
N PRO A 498 -22.84 6.90 25.37
CA PRO A 498 -23.47 7.14 24.06
C PRO A 498 -24.22 8.46 24.00
N ASP A 499 -24.84 8.88 25.11
CA ASP A 499 -25.67 10.11 25.14
C ASP A 499 -24.80 11.36 25.11
N GLU A 500 -23.67 11.35 25.79
CA GLU A 500 -22.66 12.42 25.68
C GLU A 500 -22.06 12.50 24.28
N LEU A 501 -21.80 11.34 23.67
CA LEU A 501 -21.29 11.28 22.31
C LEU A 501 -22.31 11.88 21.30
N ARG A 502 -23.62 11.62 21.47
CA ARG A 502 -24.68 12.25 20.68
C ARG A 502 -24.73 13.77 20.92
N ALA A 503 -24.71 14.20 22.19
CA ALA A 503 -24.71 15.62 22.55
C ALA A 503 -23.50 16.36 21.97
N PHE A 504 -22.35 15.72 21.93
CA PHE A 504 -21.15 16.26 21.28
C PHE A 504 -21.35 16.38 19.77
N GLY A 505 -21.96 15.39 19.13
CA GLY A 505 -22.34 15.45 17.73
C GLY A 505 -23.25 16.62 17.39
N ASP A 506 -24.25 16.87 18.23
CA ASP A 506 -25.19 18.01 18.07
C ASP A 506 -24.46 19.36 18.16
N LYS A 507 -23.49 19.49 19.10
CA LYS A 507 -22.63 20.72 19.17
C LYS A 507 -21.83 20.91 17.88
N LEU A 508 -21.25 19.84 17.34
CA LEU A 508 -20.53 19.91 16.07
C LEU A 508 -21.45 20.33 14.93
N ASP A 509 -22.70 19.84 14.88
CA ASP A 509 -23.68 20.17 13.84
C ASP A 509 -24.03 21.65 13.83
N VAL A 510 -24.20 22.27 14.98
CA VAL A 510 -24.43 23.72 15.07
C VAL A 510 -23.28 24.47 14.43
N ARG A 511 -22.04 24.14 14.81
CA ARG A 511 -20.86 24.83 14.29
C ARG A 511 -20.61 24.56 12.81
N ILE A 512 -20.87 23.34 12.32
CA ILE A 512 -20.75 22.97 10.90
C ILE A 512 -21.75 23.78 10.07
N ARG A 513 -22.99 23.96 10.55
CA ARG A 513 -24.00 24.80 9.86
C ARG A 513 -23.56 26.24 9.78
N ASP A 514 -23.11 26.82 10.90
CA ASP A 514 -22.62 28.19 10.92
C ASP A 514 -21.49 28.44 9.93
N LEU A 515 -20.53 27.50 9.89
CA LEU A 515 -19.41 27.54 8.94
C LEU A 515 -19.87 27.37 7.48
N THR A 516 -20.85 26.51 7.24
CA THR A 516 -21.41 26.30 5.90
C THR A 516 -22.02 27.60 5.36
N GLU A 517 -22.83 28.28 6.19
CA GLU A 517 -23.44 29.57 5.82
C GLU A 517 -22.35 30.62 5.55
N GLN A 518 -21.35 30.72 6.40
CA GLN A 518 -20.24 31.66 6.22
C GLN A 518 -19.42 31.35 4.96
N ILE A 519 -19.16 30.07 4.66
CA ILE A 519 -18.44 29.66 3.45
C ILE A 519 -19.24 29.97 2.20
N TYR A 520 -20.57 29.74 2.20
CA TYR A 520 -21.43 30.10 1.07
C TYR A 520 -21.52 31.61 0.86
N HIS A 521 -21.58 32.37 1.96
CA HIS A 521 -21.51 33.83 1.89
C HIS A 521 -20.18 34.29 1.28
N ASP A 522 -19.05 33.79 1.74
CA ASP A 522 -17.73 34.15 1.23
C ASP A 522 -17.52 33.73 -0.24
N ALA A 523 -18.15 32.63 -0.64
CA ALA A 523 -18.13 32.14 -2.00
C ALA A 523 -19.13 32.81 -2.95
N ASP A 524 -20.01 33.67 -2.44
CA ASP A 524 -21.13 34.24 -3.17
C ASP A 524 -21.96 33.17 -3.91
N GLY A 525 -22.38 32.13 -3.14
CA GLY A 525 -23.22 31.06 -3.62
C GLY A 525 -22.94 29.70 -3.00
N GLU A 526 -23.92 28.82 -3.12
CA GLU A 526 -23.83 27.43 -2.62
C GLU A 526 -23.02 26.52 -3.56
N PHE A 527 -22.27 25.62 -2.98
CA PHE A 527 -21.52 24.58 -3.70
C PHE A 527 -21.22 23.40 -2.76
N ASN A 528 -20.81 22.24 -3.31
CA ASN A 528 -20.42 21.14 -2.47
C ASN A 528 -18.99 21.32 -1.93
N ILE A 529 -18.87 21.75 -0.66
CA ILE A 529 -17.61 22.01 0.04
C ILE A 529 -16.72 20.76 0.10
N ASN A 530 -17.34 19.56 0.13
CA ASN A 530 -16.64 18.28 0.16
C ASN A 530 -16.18 17.79 -1.23
N SER A 531 -16.58 18.48 -2.32
CA SER A 531 -16.10 18.18 -3.66
C SER A 531 -14.78 18.91 -3.95
N PRO A 532 -13.64 18.23 -4.06
CA PRO A 532 -12.36 18.88 -4.36
C PRO A 532 -12.38 19.69 -5.67
N LYS A 533 -13.20 19.25 -6.64
CA LYS A 533 -13.36 19.93 -7.92
C LYS A 533 -14.08 21.24 -7.76
N GLN A 534 -15.30 21.25 -7.18
CA GLN A 534 -16.09 22.48 -6.98
C GLN A 534 -15.37 23.47 -6.06
N LEU A 535 -14.75 22.95 -5.00
CA LEU A 535 -13.95 23.78 -4.11
C LEU A 535 -12.76 24.43 -4.84
N GLY A 536 -12.07 23.68 -5.70
CA GLY A 536 -10.98 24.22 -6.53
C GLY A 536 -11.46 25.31 -7.49
N GLU A 537 -12.61 25.12 -8.14
CA GLU A 537 -13.24 26.12 -9.02
C GLU A 537 -13.59 27.38 -8.24
N VAL A 538 -14.18 27.26 -7.02
CA VAL A 538 -14.52 28.42 -6.17
C VAL A 538 -13.26 29.16 -5.73
N LEU A 539 -12.28 28.50 -5.17
CA LEU A 539 -11.09 29.16 -4.61
C LEU A 539 -10.20 29.79 -5.69
N PHE A 540 -9.91 29.05 -6.76
CA PHE A 540 -8.86 29.43 -7.71
C PHE A 540 -9.38 30.08 -9.00
N GLU A 541 -10.64 29.87 -9.37
CA GLU A 541 -11.23 30.46 -10.57
C GLU A 541 -12.20 31.62 -10.21
N LYS A 542 -13.12 31.40 -9.23
CA LYS A 542 -14.10 32.41 -8.85
C LYS A 542 -13.50 33.50 -7.96
N LEU A 543 -12.80 33.12 -6.90
CA LEU A 543 -12.15 34.02 -5.94
C LEU A 543 -10.75 34.48 -6.38
N GLY A 544 -10.16 33.82 -7.39
CA GLY A 544 -8.88 34.19 -7.98
C GLY A 544 -7.66 34.00 -7.06
N LEU A 545 -7.76 33.11 -6.05
CA LEU A 545 -6.65 32.84 -5.15
C LEU A 545 -5.47 32.16 -5.88
N HIS A 546 -4.24 32.37 -5.40
CA HIS A 546 -3.09 31.72 -5.98
C HIS A 546 -3.12 30.21 -5.74
N ALA A 547 -3.05 29.39 -6.81
CA ALA A 547 -3.01 27.94 -6.70
C ALA A 547 -1.58 27.42 -6.54
N PRO A 548 -1.13 27.02 -5.32
CA PRO A 548 0.24 26.56 -5.11
C PRO A 548 0.58 25.27 -5.88
N LYS A 549 -0.44 24.45 -6.17
CA LYS A 549 -0.25 23.17 -6.86
C LYS A 549 -1.43 22.83 -7.76
N LYS A 550 -1.14 22.59 -9.05
CA LYS A 550 -2.10 21.99 -10.00
C LYS A 550 -1.86 20.49 -10.09
N THR A 551 -2.94 19.73 -10.18
CA THR A 551 -2.93 18.29 -10.46
C THR A 551 -3.30 18.04 -11.93
N LYS A 552 -3.12 16.83 -12.43
CA LYS A 552 -3.55 16.46 -13.81
C LYS A 552 -5.07 16.62 -14.04
N THR A 553 -5.86 16.60 -12.96
CA THR A 553 -7.33 16.63 -12.98
C THR A 553 -7.92 17.94 -12.46
N GLY A 554 -7.10 18.97 -12.18
CA GLY A 554 -7.56 20.25 -11.66
C GLY A 554 -6.67 20.79 -10.54
N TYR A 555 -7.27 21.57 -9.64
CA TYR A 555 -6.55 22.15 -8.50
C TYR A 555 -6.48 21.20 -7.32
N SER A 556 -5.34 21.19 -6.63
CA SER A 556 -5.25 20.49 -5.34
C SER A 556 -5.86 21.34 -4.24
N THR A 557 -6.75 20.73 -3.46
CA THR A 557 -7.37 21.35 -2.27
C THR A 557 -7.05 20.56 -1.00
N ASN A 558 -5.90 19.88 -0.96
CA ASN A 558 -5.46 19.18 0.25
C ASN A 558 -5.09 20.19 1.36
N VAL A 559 -5.00 19.70 2.59
CA VAL A 559 -4.75 20.52 3.78
C VAL A 559 -3.51 21.38 3.62
N GLU A 560 -2.39 20.80 3.15
CA GLU A 560 -1.13 21.53 2.94
C GLU A 560 -1.24 22.70 1.96
N VAL A 561 -2.06 22.53 0.90
CA VAL A 561 -2.31 23.60 -0.08
C VAL A 561 -3.17 24.70 0.53
N LEU A 562 -4.21 24.33 1.28
CA LEU A 562 -5.11 25.29 1.94
C LEU A 562 -4.38 26.05 3.06
N GLU A 563 -3.56 25.39 3.85
CA GLU A 563 -2.76 26.05 4.90
C GLU A 563 -1.82 27.12 4.34
N ARG A 564 -1.24 26.90 3.16
CA ARG A 564 -0.36 27.89 2.50
C ARG A 564 -1.07 29.16 2.04
N ILE A 565 -2.37 29.09 1.83
CA ILE A 565 -3.21 30.23 1.38
C ILE A 565 -4.22 30.64 2.45
N ALA A 566 -4.03 30.21 3.70
CA ALA A 566 -4.97 30.46 4.79
C ALA A 566 -5.12 31.97 5.13
N GLU A 567 -4.06 32.74 4.90
CA GLU A 567 -4.05 34.19 5.13
C GLU A 567 -4.61 35.01 3.94
N ASP A 568 -4.72 34.37 2.75
CA ASP A 568 -5.10 35.10 1.52
C ASP A 568 -6.59 35.45 1.48
N HIS A 569 -7.47 34.64 2.13
CA HIS A 569 -8.92 34.89 2.12
C HIS A 569 -9.61 34.19 3.32
N PRO A 570 -10.61 34.85 3.98
CA PRO A 570 -11.31 34.31 5.16
C PRO A 570 -12.00 32.96 4.93
N ILE A 571 -12.40 32.66 3.70
CA ILE A 571 -13.02 31.36 3.34
C ILE A 571 -12.11 30.16 3.65
N VAL A 572 -10.79 30.33 3.50
CA VAL A 572 -9.83 29.20 3.58
C VAL A 572 -9.73 28.63 5.00
N PRO A 573 -9.48 29.41 6.07
CA PRO A 573 -9.50 28.89 7.44
C PRO A 573 -10.87 28.32 7.83
N ARG A 574 -11.98 28.88 7.32
CA ARG A 574 -13.32 28.32 7.55
C ARG A 574 -13.49 26.94 6.90
N ILE A 575 -12.99 26.75 5.68
CA ILE A 575 -13.00 25.43 5.01
C ILE A 575 -12.13 24.41 5.77
N LEU A 576 -10.96 24.83 6.26
CA LEU A 576 -10.09 23.97 7.08
C LEU A 576 -10.81 23.53 8.37
N GLU A 577 -11.47 24.48 9.06
CA GLU A 577 -12.26 24.19 10.27
C GLU A 577 -13.46 23.30 9.93
N TYR A 578 -14.23 23.61 8.89
CA TYR A 578 -15.36 22.79 8.41
C TYR A 578 -14.94 21.33 8.14
N ARG A 579 -13.88 21.12 7.39
CA ARG A 579 -13.38 19.76 7.09
C ARG A 579 -12.96 19.00 8.34
N LYS A 580 -12.32 19.69 9.28
CA LYS A 580 -11.90 19.11 10.56
C LYS A 580 -13.10 18.67 11.39
N LEU A 581 -14.13 19.53 11.52
CA LEU A 581 -15.34 19.23 12.28
C LEU A 581 -16.19 18.14 11.61
N THR A 582 -16.34 18.17 10.29
CA THR A 582 -17.07 17.16 9.52
C THR A 582 -16.40 15.80 9.66
N LYS A 583 -15.06 15.74 9.59
CA LYS A 583 -14.32 14.51 9.82
C LYS A 583 -14.49 14.01 11.26
N LEU A 584 -14.41 14.90 12.24
CA LEU A 584 -14.58 14.55 13.64
C LEU A 584 -15.98 13.96 13.89
N LYS A 585 -17.02 14.56 13.34
CA LYS A 585 -18.39 14.08 13.44
C LYS A 585 -18.57 12.72 12.75
N SER A 586 -18.24 12.63 11.45
CA SER A 586 -18.53 11.43 10.66
C SER A 586 -17.71 10.21 11.10
N THR A 587 -16.41 10.43 11.38
CA THR A 587 -15.50 9.33 11.72
C THR A 587 -15.62 8.91 13.17
N TYR A 588 -15.67 9.87 14.10
CA TYR A 588 -15.59 9.55 15.53
C TYR A 588 -16.96 9.56 16.21
N VAL A 589 -17.85 10.52 15.94
CA VAL A 589 -19.18 10.48 16.58
C VAL A 589 -20.05 9.41 15.95
N GLU A 590 -20.36 9.55 14.66
CA GLU A 590 -21.26 8.63 13.97
C GLU A 590 -20.64 7.25 13.79
N GLY A 591 -19.33 7.20 13.55
CA GLY A 591 -18.57 5.95 13.42
C GLY A 591 -18.57 5.15 14.71
N LEU A 592 -18.27 5.77 15.88
CA LEU A 592 -18.26 5.10 17.17
C LEU A 592 -19.67 4.64 17.60
N LEU A 593 -20.69 5.50 17.43
CA LEU A 593 -22.08 5.13 17.77
C LEU A 593 -22.60 3.87 17.05
N LYS A 594 -22.08 3.61 15.83
CA LYS A 594 -22.47 2.44 15.02
C LYS A 594 -21.86 1.13 15.50
N VAL A 595 -20.71 1.21 16.18
CA VAL A 595 -19.92 0.04 16.59
C VAL A 595 -20.02 -0.27 18.09
N ILE A 596 -20.86 0.45 18.82
CA ILE A 596 -21.18 0.10 20.21
C ILE A 596 -21.90 -1.24 20.19
N SER A 597 -21.35 -2.22 20.90
CA SER A 597 -21.91 -3.55 21.01
C SER A 597 -23.28 -3.52 21.72
N PRO A 598 -24.33 -4.07 21.13
CA PRO A 598 -25.64 -4.14 21.78
C PRO A 598 -25.68 -5.13 22.94
N VAL A 599 -24.63 -5.97 23.11
CA VAL A 599 -24.60 -7.00 24.15
C VAL A 599 -24.15 -6.42 25.49
N ASP A 600 -23.14 -5.56 25.48
CA ASP A 600 -22.49 -5.03 26.68
C ASP A 600 -22.32 -3.51 26.69
N GLY A 601 -22.71 -2.81 25.63
CA GLY A 601 -22.61 -1.35 25.51
C GLY A 601 -21.19 -0.83 25.36
N ARG A 602 -20.22 -1.69 25.00
CA ARG A 602 -18.81 -1.36 24.88
C ARG A 602 -18.39 -1.27 23.41
N ILE A 603 -17.24 -0.64 23.16
CA ILE A 603 -16.59 -0.63 21.85
C ILE A 603 -15.44 -1.64 21.89
N HIS A 604 -15.47 -2.61 20.97
CA HIS A 604 -14.43 -3.62 20.79
C HIS A 604 -13.63 -3.31 19.54
N THR A 605 -12.49 -2.65 19.71
CA THR A 605 -11.57 -2.43 18.59
C THR A 605 -10.77 -3.69 18.29
N HIS A 606 -10.31 -3.85 17.06
CA HIS A 606 -9.41 -4.94 16.68
C HIS A 606 -7.96 -4.43 16.60
N PHE A 607 -7.07 -5.03 17.39
CA PHE A 607 -5.65 -4.70 17.35
C PHE A 607 -4.93 -5.52 16.29
N GLN A 608 -4.36 -4.87 15.29
CA GLN A 608 -3.63 -5.51 14.21
C GLN A 608 -2.15 -5.63 14.58
N GLN A 609 -1.68 -6.86 14.73
CA GLN A 609 -0.29 -7.18 15.08
C GLN A 609 0.61 -7.28 13.87
N THR A 610 0.06 -7.53 12.68
CA THR A 610 0.78 -7.92 11.45
C THR A 610 0.71 -6.88 10.32
N VAL A 611 0.39 -5.61 10.63
CA VAL A 611 0.15 -4.58 9.59
C VAL A 611 1.34 -3.64 9.41
N THR A 612 1.95 -3.19 10.50
CA THR A 612 2.99 -2.15 10.41
C THR A 612 4.37 -2.76 10.20
N ALA A 613 5.14 -2.23 9.29
CA ALA A 613 6.49 -2.72 9.04
C ALA A 613 7.51 -2.42 10.15
N THR A 614 7.14 -1.60 11.14
CA THR A 614 7.97 -1.24 12.30
C THR A 614 7.73 -2.08 13.54
N GLY A 615 6.69 -2.94 13.54
CA GLY A 615 6.29 -3.70 14.72
C GLY A 615 5.25 -3.00 15.59
N ARG A 616 4.89 -1.74 15.32
CA ARG A 616 3.81 -1.07 16.05
C ARG A 616 2.48 -1.77 15.83
N LEU A 617 1.64 -1.79 16.85
CA LEU A 617 0.24 -2.18 16.71
C LEU A 617 -0.52 -1.12 15.92
N SER A 618 -1.54 -1.54 15.21
CA SER A 618 -2.58 -0.63 14.72
C SER A 618 -3.95 -1.11 15.20
N SER A 619 -4.93 -0.22 15.17
CA SER A 619 -6.28 -0.49 15.64
C SER A 619 -7.25 -0.22 14.49
N THR A 620 -8.24 -1.11 14.33
CA THR A 620 -9.27 -1.01 13.28
C THR A 620 -10.65 -1.33 13.85
N ASP A 621 -11.67 -0.85 13.21
CA ASP A 621 -13.07 -1.17 13.44
C ASP A 621 -13.56 -1.00 14.90
N PRO A 622 -13.38 0.19 15.51
CA PRO A 622 -12.87 1.46 14.99
C PRO A 622 -11.38 1.68 15.30
N ASN A 623 -10.72 2.58 14.57
CA ASN A 623 -9.36 2.97 14.92
C ASN A 623 -9.34 3.96 16.10
N LEU A 624 -9.10 3.46 17.31
CA LEU A 624 -9.04 4.26 18.54
C LEU A 624 -7.68 4.97 18.73
N GLN A 625 -6.62 4.51 18.07
CA GLN A 625 -5.28 5.13 18.16
C GLN A 625 -5.18 6.48 17.44
N ASN A 626 -6.13 6.78 16.54
CA ASN A 626 -6.15 8.02 15.77
C ASN A 626 -7.08 9.11 16.35
N ILE A 627 -7.61 8.94 17.55
CA ILE A 627 -8.41 9.96 18.23
C ILE A 627 -7.52 11.19 18.50
N PRO A 628 -7.88 12.40 17.99
CA PRO A 628 -7.02 13.56 18.06
C PRO A 628 -6.68 13.98 19.52
N VAL A 629 -5.41 14.21 19.81
CA VAL A 629 -4.94 14.60 21.16
C VAL A 629 -4.64 16.10 21.27
N ARG A 630 -4.20 16.71 20.15
CA ARG A 630 -3.65 18.07 20.15
C ARG A 630 -4.70 19.16 20.16
N THR A 631 -5.94 18.86 19.81
CA THR A 631 -7.02 19.85 19.71
C THR A 631 -7.98 19.69 20.86
N GLU A 632 -8.55 20.80 21.34
CA GLU A 632 -9.52 20.81 22.42
C GLU A 632 -10.72 19.88 22.16
N LEU A 633 -11.31 19.99 20.95
CA LEU A 633 -12.41 19.12 20.52
C LEU A 633 -12.01 17.64 20.46
N GLY A 634 -10.77 17.34 20.05
CA GLY A 634 -10.27 15.97 20.06
C GLY A 634 -10.08 15.43 21.49
N ARG A 635 -9.63 16.29 22.40
CA ARG A 635 -9.54 15.95 23.83
C ARG A 635 -10.93 15.74 24.45
N GLU A 636 -11.93 16.57 24.09
CA GLU A 636 -13.30 16.36 24.54
C GLU A 636 -13.86 14.99 24.13
N LEU A 637 -13.51 14.47 22.96
CA LEU A 637 -13.92 13.12 22.53
C LEU A 637 -13.41 12.02 23.49
N ARG A 638 -12.26 12.21 24.15
CA ARG A 638 -11.74 11.27 25.15
C ARG A 638 -12.57 11.24 26.44
N ARG A 639 -13.41 12.24 26.70
CA ARG A 639 -14.34 12.25 27.84
C ARG A 639 -15.42 11.17 27.71
N MET A 640 -15.72 10.76 26.47
CA MET A 640 -16.74 9.77 26.17
C MET A 640 -16.31 8.34 26.51
N PHE A 641 -14.99 8.11 26.65
CA PHE A 641 -14.45 6.82 27.10
C PHE A 641 -14.31 6.86 28.62
N VAL A 642 -15.10 6.05 29.30
CA VAL A 642 -15.29 6.15 30.74
C VAL A 642 -15.04 4.81 31.44
N ALA A 643 -14.87 4.85 32.74
CA ALA A 643 -14.95 3.66 33.57
C ALA A 643 -16.39 3.07 33.55
N PRO A 644 -16.57 1.75 33.64
CA PRO A 644 -17.87 1.09 33.45
C PRO A 644 -18.94 1.50 34.48
N ASP A 645 -18.51 1.91 35.65
CA ASP A 645 -19.41 2.33 36.75
C ASP A 645 -18.66 3.19 37.77
N GLU A 646 -19.40 3.60 38.83
CA GLU A 646 -18.84 4.45 39.92
C GLU A 646 -17.76 3.75 40.78
N ASN A 647 -17.63 2.42 40.72
CA ASN A 647 -16.66 1.66 41.49
C ASN A 647 -15.37 1.40 40.73
N HIS A 648 -15.30 1.81 39.46
CA HIS A 648 -14.11 1.65 38.64
C HIS A 648 -13.47 2.98 38.28
N VAL A 649 -12.22 2.91 37.85
CA VAL A 649 -11.43 4.02 37.28
C VAL A 649 -10.70 3.54 36.04
N LEU A 650 -10.39 4.49 35.15
CA LEU A 650 -9.39 4.30 34.10
C LEU A 650 -8.03 4.72 34.68
N ILE A 651 -7.00 3.94 34.39
CA ILE A 651 -5.60 4.23 34.71
C ILE A 651 -4.83 4.27 33.40
N ASP A 652 -4.27 5.41 33.07
CA ASP A 652 -3.45 5.62 31.89
C ASP A 652 -2.00 5.82 32.29
N ALA A 653 -1.10 5.02 31.72
CA ALA A 653 0.33 5.22 31.89
C ALA A 653 1.01 5.42 30.54
N ASP A 654 1.81 6.48 30.45
CA ASP A 654 2.50 6.92 29.26
C ASP A 654 4.02 6.87 29.45
N TYR A 655 4.74 6.37 28.45
CA TYR A 655 6.19 6.42 28.45
C TYR A 655 6.71 7.84 28.20
N SER A 656 7.55 8.32 29.09
CA SER A 656 8.24 9.59 28.87
C SER A 656 9.32 9.45 27.80
N GLN A 657 9.02 9.91 26.58
CA GLN A 657 9.99 10.05 25.47
C GLN A 657 10.75 8.76 25.11
N ILE A 658 10.05 7.64 25.02
CA ILE A 658 10.65 6.31 24.81
C ILE A 658 11.58 6.27 23.59
N GLU A 659 11.19 6.85 22.44
CA GLU A 659 12.02 6.83 21.23
C GLU A 659 13.36 7.56 21.41
N LEU A 660 13.38 8.68 22.14
CA LEU A 660 14.62 9.41 22.42
C LEU A 660 15.50 8.66 23.43
N ARG A 661 14.91 7.94 24.38
CA ARG A 661 15.65 7.07 25.31
C ARG A 661 16.25 5.87 24.59
N VAL A 662 15.50 5.29 23.65
CA VAL A 662 15.99 4.22 22.76
C VAL A 662 17.13 4.76 21.87
N LEU A 663 16.97 5.95 21.29
CA LEU A 663 18.04 6.58 20.51
C LEU A 663 19.30 6.79 21.34
N ALA A 664 19.17 7.35 22.54
CA ALA A 664 20.30 7.56 23.48
C ALA A 664 21.03 6.25 23.77
N HIS A 665 20.28 5.19 24.06
CA HIS A 665 20.84 3.86 24.34
C HIS A 665 21.52 3.23 23.12
N ILE A 666 20.87 3.22 21.95
CA ILE A 666 21.44 2.61 20.73
C ILE A 666 22.66 3.39 20.24
N SER A 667 22.61 4.72 20.28
CA SER A 667 23.72 5.58 19.84
C SER A 667 24.88 5.67 20.84
N GLN A 668 24.65 5.22 22.07
CA GLN A 668 25.60 5.38 23.20
C GLN A 668 26.08 6.83 23.37
N ASP A 669 25.17 7.79 23.14
CA ASP A 669 25.49 9.20 23.32
C ASP A 669 25.50 9.58 24.80
N GLU A 670 26.68 9.86 25.34
CA GLU A 670 26.88 10.14 26.77
C GLU A 670 26.07 11.34 27.24
N HIS A 671 25.95 12.38 26.42
CA HIS A 671 25.20 13.58 26.75
C HIS A 671 23.71 13.34 26.89
N MET A 672 23.14 12.54 25.98
CA MET A 672 21.73 12.17 26.07
C MET A 672 21.47 11.23 27.24
N ILE A 673 22.32 10.23 27.43
CA ILE A 673 22.20 9.26 28.54
C ILE A 673 22.25 9.98 29.90
N GLU A 674 23.21 10.87 30.07
CA GLU A 674 23.34 11.63 31.34
C GLU A 674 22.13 12.56 31.60
N ALA A 675 21.63 13.23 30.55
CA ALA A 675 20.42 14.04 30.67
C ALA A 675 19.23 13.21 31.19
N PHE A 676 19.03 12.00 30.60
CA PHE A 676 17.97 11.10 31.04
C PHE A 676 18.17 10.50 32.42
N LYS A 677 19.40 10.15 32.81
CA LYS A 677 19.71 9.67 34.17
C LYS A 677 19.42 10.69 35.26
N HIS A 678 19.64 11.97 34.97
CA HIS A 678 19.37 13.06 35.88
C HIS A 678 17.94 13.61 35.82
N GLY A 679 17.05 12.97 35.03
CA GLY A 679 15.65 13.40 34.89
C GLY A 679 15.48 14.79 34.27
N GLN A 680 16.45 15.24 33.47
CA GLN A 680 16.40 16.54 32.80
C GLN A 680 15.41 16.49 31.61
N ASP A 681 14.75 17.62 31.37
CA ASP A 681 13.97 17.77 30.12
C ASP A 681 14.92 17.81 28.93
N ILE A 682 14.95 16.72 28.17
CA ILE A 682 15.85 16.56 27.01
C ILE A 682 15.67 17.66 25.96
N HIS A 683 14.45 18.21 25.80
CA HIS A 683 14.20 19.28 24.84
C HIS A 683 14.78 20.59 25.32
N ALA A 684 14.67 20.88 26.64
CA ALA A 684 15.30 22.04 27.25
C ALA A 684 16.82 21.90 27.29
N ALA A 685 17.34 20.72 27.67
CA ALA A 685 18.76 20.42 27.63
C ALA A 685 19.39 20.56 26.23
N THR A 686 18.68 20.08 25.22
CA THR A 686 19.07 20.28 23.81
C THR A 686 19.05 21.76 23.43
N ALA A 687 18.03 22.51 23.84
CA ALA A 687 17.92 23.94 23.55
C ALA A 687 19.04 24.73 24.21
N ALA A 688 19.36 24.47 25.45
CA ALA A 688 20.50 25.13 26.18
C ALA A 688 21.79 24.96 25.39
N LYS A 689 22.08 23.75 24.91
CA LYS A 689 23.30 23.44 24.13
C LYS A 689 23.30 24.03 22.73
N VAL A 690 22.18 23.91 21.99
CA VAL A 690 22.07 24.36 20.59
C VAL A 690 22.07 25.91 20.52
N TYR A 691 21.40 26.58 21.45
CA TYR A 691 21.36 28.05 21.47
C TYR A 691 22.50 28.66 22.29
N HIS A 692 23.34 27.82 22.94
CA HIS A 692 24.44 28.24 23.78
C HIS A 692 24.00 29.16 24.93
N VAL A 693 22.91 28.84 25.60
CA VAL A 693 22.35 29.54 26.76
C VAL A 693 22.29 28.62 27.98
N PRO A 694 22.35 29.16 29.21
CA PRO A 694 22.07 28.37 30.41
C PRO A 694 20.68 27.76 30.39
N LEU A 695 20.49 26.64 31.09
CA LEU A 695 19.21 25.91 31.07
C LEU A 695 18.03 26.78 31.54
N GLU A 696 18.31 27.66 32.51
CA GLU A 696 17.33 28.59 33.11
C GLU A 696 16.89 29.70 32.15
N GLU A 697 17.67 29.97 31.09
CA GLU A 697 17.37 30.98 30.06
C GLU A 697 16.68 30.40 28.84
N VAL A 698 16.43 29.07 28.82
CA VAL A 698 15.72 28.43 27.71
C VAL A 698 14.27 28.87 27.68
N THR A 699 13.89 29.59 26.62
CA THR A 699 12.52 30.05 26.44
C THR A 699 11.62 28.89 25.98
N PRO A 700 10.28 28.98 26.17
CA PRO A 700 9.33 28.00 25.65
C PRO A 700 9.43 27.81 24.13
N GLN A 701 9.75 28.88 23.39
CA GLN A 701 9.95 28.81 21.94
C GLN A 701 11.20 28.00 21.55
N MET A 702 12.33 28.24 22.22
CA MET A 702 13.57 27.49 22.01
C MET A 702 13.35 26.00 22.30
N ARG A 703 12.67 25.69 23.42
CA ARG A 703 12.32 24.33 23.81
C ARG A 703 11.41 23.66 22.75
N SER A 704 10.41 24.39 22.24
CA SER A 704 9.50 23.88 21.22
C SER A 704 10.22 23.60 19.90
N SER A 705 11.11 24.51 19.45
CA SER A 705 11.95 24.30 18.25
C SER A 705 12.84 23.08 18.42
N CYS A 706 13.51 22.92 19.56
CA CYS A 706 14.34 21.76 19.83
C CYS A 706 13.52 20.46 19.98
N LYS A 707 12.27 20.52 20.43
CA LYS A 707 11.36 19.38 20.40
C LYS A 707 11.12 18.90 18.96
N ALA A 708 10.84 19.82 18.02
CA ALA A 708 10.69 19.49 16.61
C ALA A 708 11.98 18.90 16.01
N VAL A 709 13.14 19.46 16.37
CA VAL A 709 14.45 18.93 15.94
C VAL A 709 14.70 17.54 16.50
N ASN A 710 14.52 17.31 17.79
CA ASN A 710 14.74 16.02 18.45
C ASN A 710 13.91 14.90 17.79
N PHE A 711 12.62 15.13 17.56
CA PHE A 711 11.78 14.16 16.85
C PHE A 711 12.13 14.08 15.36
N GLY A 712 12.37 15.22 14.70
CA GLY A 712 12.74 15.26 13.30
C GLY A 712 14.01 14.45 13.00
N ILE A 713 15.02 14.50 13.86
CA ILE A 713 16.26 13.73 13.70
C ILE A 713 15.98 12.22 13.78
N VAL A 714 15.16 11.77 14.73
CA VAL A 714 14.74 10.35 14.80
C VAL A 714 14.11 9.89 13.49
N TYR A 715 13.33 10.76 12.84
CA TYR A 715 12.65 10.46 11.57
C TYR A 715 13.48 10.78 10.31
N GLY A 716 14.72 11.24 10.47
CA GLY A 716 15.59 11.60 9.36
C GLY A 716 15.09 12.82 8.58
N ILE A 717 14.66 13.88 9.30
CA ILE A 717 14.14 15.11 8.72
C ILE A 717 15.15 15.81 7.83
N SER A 718 14.68 16.38 6.71
CA SER A 718 15.50 17.24 5.84
C SER A 718 15.52 18.69 6.35
N ASP A 719 16.55 19.44 5.96
CA ASP A 719 16.64 20.90 6.18
C ASP A 719 15.42 21.64 5.66
N PHE A 720 14.85 21.19 4.53
CA PHE A 720 13.64 21.77 3.94
C PHE A 720 12.41 21.53 4.82
N SER A 721 12.19 20.29 5.29
CA SER A 721 11.03 19.96 6.12
C SER A 721 11.13 20.63 7.49
N LEU A 722 12.32 20.61 8.12
CA LEU A 722 12.53 21.27 9.41
C LEU A 722 12.28 22.78 9.31
N ALA A 723 12.73 23.44 8.23
CA ALA A 723 12.49 24.86 7.99
C ALA A 723 11.01 25.21 8.01
N GLN A 724 10.17 24.35 7.42
CA GLN A 724 8.70 24.52 7.43
C GLN A 724 8.11 24.31 8.83
N ASP A 725 8.58 23.28 9.56
CA ASP A 725 8.02 22.91 10.86
C ASP A 725 8.28 23.95 11.95
N ILE A 726 9.45 24.63 11.92
CA ILE A 726 9.82 25.62 12.94
C ILE A 726 9.78 27.08 12.42
N GLY A 727 9.37 27.31 11.17
CA GLY A 727 9.17 28.66 10.61
C GLY A 727 10.46 29.45 10.38
N VAL A 728 11.55 28.78 10.01
CA VAL A 728 12.85 29.41 9.74
C VAL A 728 13.29 29.20 8.28
N THR A 729 14.39 29.86 7.86
CA THR A 729 14.95 29.61 6.55
C THR A 729 15.60 28.21 6.45
N ARG A 730 15.66 27.66 5.25
CA ARG A 730 16.33 26.39 4.98
C ARG A 730 17.79 26.36 5.46
N LYS A 731 18.47 27.50 5.37
CA LYS A 731 19.87 27.62 5.81
C LYS A 731 19.97 27.50 7.33
N GLU A 732 19.11 28.22 8.06
CA GLU A 732 19.03 28.16 9.52
C GLU A 732 18.67 26.76 10.00
N ALA A 733 17.69 26.08 9.34
CA ALA A 733 17.33 24.71 9.65
C ALA A 733 18.52 23.73 9.44
N GLY A 734 19.30 23.92 8.39
CA GLY A 734 20.52 23.15 8.13
C GLY A 734 21.61 23.40 9.20
N GLU A 735 21.78 24.64 9.65
CA GLU A 735 22.67 24.99 10.77
C GLU A 735 22.19 24.37 12.09
N PHE A 736 20.89 24.35 12.33
CA PHE A 736 20.26 23.67 13.48
C PHE A 736 20.57 22.17 13.51
N ILE A 737 20.33 21.47 12.41
CA ILE A 737 20.61 20.03 12.28
C ILE A 737 22.11 19.76 12.53
N LYS A 738 22.96 20.57 11.93
CA LYS A 738 24.41 20.44 12.11
C LYS A 738 24.82 20.63 13.56
N THR A 739 24.37 21.71 14.21
CA THR A 739 24.69 22.00 15.62
C THR A 739 24.18 20.90 16.55
N TYR A 740 22.98 20.37 16.28
CA TYR A 740 22.46 19.23 17.00
C TYR A 740 23.36 17.99 16.89
N LEU A 741 23.75 17.62 15.68
CA LEU A 741 24.61 16.46 15.43
C LEU A 741 26.04 16.64 15.96
N ASP A 742 26.54 17.87 16.02
CA ASP A 742 27.82 18.19 16.67
C ASP A 742 27.70 18.15 18.20
N THR A 743 26.53 18.45 18.77
CA THR A 743 26.22 18.34 20.21
C THR A 743 26.08 16.90 20.67
N TYR A 744 25.54 16.03 19.80
CA TYR A 744 25.30 14.61 20.05
C TYR A 744 26.09 13.72 19.07
N PRO A 745 27.41 13.59 19.27
CA PRO A 745 28.29 12.88 18.33
C PRO A 745 27.98 11.38 18.23
N GLY A 746 27.46 10.76 19.30
CA GLY A 746 27.01 9.38 19.29
C GLY A 746 25.83 9.18 18.33
N VAL A 747 24.87 10.10 18.34
CA VAL A 747 23.72 10.08 17.42
C VAL A 747 24.19 10.24 15.97
N LYS A 748 25.11 11.19 15.72
CA LYS A 748 25.69 11.38 14.37
C LYS A 748 26.34 10.11 13.84
N LYS A 749 27.17 9.49 14.66
CA LYS A 749 27.83 8.24 14.31
C LYS A 749 26.83 7.11 14.04
N TYR A 750 25.84 6.95 14.90
CA TYR A 750 24.78 5.95 14.71
C TYR A 750 24.07 6.13 13.35
N MET A 751 23.71 7.38 12.99
CA MET A 751 23.03 7.67 11.73
C MET A 751 23.85 7.32 10.50
N GLU A 752 25.18 7.50 10.58
CA GLU A 752 26.09 7.13 9.51
C GLU A 752 26.28 5.59 9.43
N ASP A 753 26.53 4.96 10.57
CA ASP A 753 26.78 3.52 10.69
C ASP A 753 25.55 2.70 10.26
N ILE A 754 24.34 3.08 10.68
CA ILE A 754 23.12 2.31 10.36
C ILE A 754 22.77 2.36 8.87
N LYS A 755 23.02 3.50 8.20
CA LYS A 755 22.85 3.58 6.73
C LYS A 755 23.85 2.68 6.01
N GLN A 756 25.09 2.64 6.50
CA GLN A 756 26.12 1.79 5.93
C GLN A 756 25.77 0.31 6.15
N THR A 757 25.37 -0.06 7.37
CA THR A 757 24.91 -1.41 7.70
C THR A 757 23.74 -1.83 6.79
N GLY A 758 22.74 -0.93 6.61
CA GLY A 758 21.61 -1.21 5.73
C GLY A 758 22.02 -1.42 4.26
N ARG A 759 23.02 -0.68 3.76
CA ARG A 759 23.56 -0.88 2.39
C ARG A 759 24.29 -2.20 2.23
N GLU A 760 25.07 -2.59 3.22
CA GLU A 760 25.90 -3.79 3.18
C GLU A 760 25.08 -5.06 3.39
N GLN A 761 24.22 -5.06 4.40
CA GLN A 761 23.43 -6.23 4.78
C GLN A 761 22.11 -6.34 4.01
N GLY A 762 21.60 -5.22 3.48
CA GLY A 762 20.28 -5.14 2.83
C GLY A 762 19.12 -5.07 3.80
N TYR A 763 19.36 -4.97 5.12
CA TYR A 763 18.35 -4.85 6.17
C TYR A 763 18.90 -4.14 7.40
N VAL A 764 18.00 -3.72 8.29
CA VAL A 764 18.31 -3.27 9.65
C VAL A 764 17.50 -4.05 10.68
N THR A 765 17.91 -4.02 11.96
CA THR A 765 17.24 -4.74 13.04
C THR A 765 16.96 -3.86 14.25
N THR A 766 15.91 -4.21 15.02
CA THR A 766 15.72 -3.69 16.39
C THR A 766 16.66 -4.38 17.38
N LEU A 767 16.69 -3.90 18.61
CA LEU A 767 17.45 -4.55 19.71
C LEU A 767 16.95 -5.98 20.01
N PHE A 768 15.72 -6.29 19.64
CA PHE A 768 15.11 -7.62 19.82
C PHE A 768 15.17 -8.51 18.58
N GLY A 769 15.89 -8.07 17.52
CA GLY A 769 16.12 -8.86 16.33
C GLY A 769 15.02 -8.77 15.26
N ARG A 770 14.02 -7.88 15.41
CA ARG A 770 13.02 -7.61 14.36
C ARG A 770 13.73 -7.04 13.14
N ARG A 771 13.54 -7.66 11.98
CA ARG A 771 14.23 -7.30 10.74
C ARG A 771 13.35 -6.46 9.83
N ARG A 772 13.97 -5.48 9.16
CA ARG A 772 13.37 -4.70 8.06
C ARG A 772 14.30 -4.73 6.86
N ALA A 773 13.89 -5.42 5.80
CA ALA A 773 14.58 -5.39 4.51
C ALA A 773 14.52 -3.99 3.88
N LEU A 774 15.60 -3.57 3.20
CA LEU A 774 15.77 -2.23 2.64
C LEU A 774 16.23 -2.28 1.18
N PRO A 775 15.43 -2.85 0.28
CA PRO A 775 15.76 -2.89 -1.15
C PRO A 775 15.92 -1.48 -1.75
N GLU A 776 15.27 -0.47 -1.17
CA GLU A 776 15.30 0.93 -1.59
C GLU A 776 16.72 1.52 -1.55
N LEU A 777 17.58 1.06 -0.65
CA LEU A 777 18.97 1.55 -0.55
C LEU A 777 19.83 1.23 -1.77
N LYS A 778 19.46 0.22 -2.55
CA LYS A 778 20.12 -0.15 -3.80
C LYS A 778 19.52 0.55 -5.02
N SER A 779 18.46 1.33 -4.88
CA SER A 779 17.80 2.02 -5.98
C SER A 779 18.70 3.12 -6.57
N LYS A 780 18.70 3.25 -7.89
CA LYS A 780 19.35 4.36 -8.60
C LYS A 780 18.56 5.67 -8.46
N ASN A 781 17.28 5.58 -8.13
CA ASN A 781 16.42 6.73 -7.88
C ASN A 781 16.81 7.39 -6.55
N PHE A 782 17.20 8.66 -6.60
CA PHE A 782 17.59 9.43 -5.41
C PHE A 782 16.50 9.48 -4.33
N ASN A 783 15.23 9.69 -4.73
CA ASN A 783 14.13 9.80 -3.78
C ASN A 783 13.87 8.47 -3.06
N MET A 784 13.92 7.34 -3.80
CA MET A 784 13.78 6.00 -3.22
C MET A 784 14.94 5.68 -2.28
N ARG A 785 16.17 5.95 -2.69
CA ARG A 785 17.34 5.74 -1.84
C ARG A 785 17.28 6.58 -0.57
N SER A 786 16.92 7.87 -0.70
CA SER A 786 16.73 8.78 0.44
C SER A 786 15.61 8.32 1.38
N PHE A 787 14.54 7.75 0.82
CA PHE A 787 13.50 7.10 1.62
C PHE A 787 14.05 5.89 2.37
N GLY A 788 14.79 4.99 1.70
CA GLY A 788 15.44 3.85 2.33
C GLY A 788 16.41 4.25 3.45
N GLU A 789 17.16 5.34 3.30
CA GLU A 789 18.05 5.88 4.34
C GLU A 789 17.27 6.34 5.59
N ARG A 790 16.12 7.01 5.41
CA ARG A 790 15.25 7.39 6.53
C ARG A 790 14.65 6.17 7.22
N VAL A 791 14.20 5.18 6.47
CA VAL A 791 13.71 3.92 7.02
C VAL A 791 14.80 3.19 7.81
N ALA A 792 16.04 3.17 7.31
CA ALA A 792 17.18 2.57 8.00
C ALA A 792 17.45 3.22 9.37
N MET A 793 17.39 4.56 9.45
CA MET A 793 17.62 5.30 10.70
C MET A 793 16.49 5.12 11.71
N ASN A 794 15.25 5.13 11.23
CA ASN A 794 14.06 5.15 12.08
C ASN A 794 13.66 3.75 12.59
N THR A 795 13.75 2.71 11.75
CA THR A 795 13.24 1.38 12.09
C THR A 795 13.83 0.79 13.37
N PRO A 796 15.16 0.85 13.65
CA PRO A 796 15.70 0.32 14.90
C PRO A 796 15.15 1.04 16.13
N ILE A 797 14.86 2.32 16.04
CA ILE A 797 14.38 3.15 17.16
C ILE A 797 12.90 2.88 17.40
N GLN A 798 12.05 3.09 16.39
CA GLN A 798 10.60 2.88 16.51
C GLN A 798 10.24 1.43 16.78
N GLY A 799 10.92 0.49 16.08
CA GLY A 799 10.67 -0.93 16.27
C GLY A 799 11.07 -1.39 17.66
N THR A 800 12.21 -0.92 18.22
CA THR A 800 12.60 -1.23 19.59
C THR A 800 11.62 -0.66 20.61
N ALA A 801 11.13 0.57 20.41
CA ALA A 801 10.10 1.15 21.26
C ALA A 801 8.80 0.33 21.22
N ALA A 802 8.39 -0.12 20.04
CA ALA A 802 7.23 -0.99 19.88
C ALA A 802 7.41 -2.35 20.56
N ASP A 803 8.59 -2.96 20.45
CA ASP A 803 8.90 -4.21 21.13
C ASP A 803 8.88 -4.06 22.66
N ILE A 804 9.39 -2.94 23.20
CA ILE A 804 9.37 -2.63 24.64
C ILE A 804 7.93 -2.52 25.15
N ILE A 805 7.05 -1.82 24.43
CA ILE A 805 5.63 -1.70 24.81
C ILE A 805 4.96 -3.07 24.82
N LYS A 806 5.22 -3.90 23.83
CA LYS A 806 4.69 -5.27 23.75
C LYS A 806 5.15 -6.13 24.94
N ILE A 807 6.41 -6.02 25.33
CA ILE A 807 6.94 -6.68 26.53
C ILE A 807 6.22 -6.17 27.78
N ALA A 808 6.02 -4.85 27.91
CA ALA A 808 5.29 -4.24 29.02
C ALA A 808 3.85 -4.78 29.10
N MET A 809 3.13 -4.85 27.98
CA MET A 809 1.77 -5.39 27.91
C MET A 809 1.69 -6.82 28.44
N VAL A 810 2.59 -7.71 27.99
CA VAL A 810 2.65 -9.10 28.44
C VAL A 810 2.94 -9.15 29.95
N ARG A 811 3.93 -8.41 30.44
CA ARG A 811 4.31 -8.39 31.85
C ARG A 811 3.22 -7.82 32.76
N VAL A 812 2.58 -6.74 32.34
CA VAL A 812 1.45 -6.12 33.07
C VAL A 812 0.33 -7.14 33.23
N ARG A 813 -0.10 -7.78 32.13
CA ARG A 813 -1.13 -8.80 32.15
C ARG A 813 -0.75 -9.95 33.08
N ASP A 814 0.44 -10.51 32.94
CA ASP A 814 0.87 -11.65 33.76
C ASP A 814 1.00 -11.28 35.25
N ARG A 815 1.40 -10.05 35.55
CA ARG A 815 1.48 -9.55 36.91
C ARG A 815 0.11 -9.33 37.53
N LEU A 816 -0.84 -8.77 36.81
CA LEU A 816 -2.24 -8.61 37.26
C LEU A 816 -2.85 -9.95 37.63
N LEU A 817 -2.67 -10.96 36.79
CA LEU A 817 -3.15 -12.31 37.06
C LEU A 817 -2.46 -12.97 38.25
N ARG A 818 -1.13 -12.87 38.35
CA ARG A 818 -0.34 -13.45 39.44
C ARG A 818 -0.70 -12.83 40.81
N ASP A 819 -0.95 -11.52 40.84
CA ASP A 819 -1.28 -10.79 42.05
C ASP A 819 -2.79 -10.85 42.37
N GLY A 820 -3.60 -11.55 41.52
CA GLY A 820 -5.02 -11.79 41.72
C GLY A 820 -5.89 -10.55 41.52
N LEU A 821 -5.43 -9.53 40.79
CA LEU A 821 -6.16 -8.29 40.58
C LEU A 821 -7.24 -8.47 39.50
N GLN A 822 -8.34 -7.74 39.68
CA GLN A 822 -9.44 -7.67 38.67
C GLN A 822 -9.20 -6.61 37.61
N SER A 823 -8.22 -5.73 37.83
CA SER A 823 -7.77 -4.74 36.87
C SER A 823 -7.34 -5.41 35.58
N ARG A 824 -7.66 -4.80 34.42
CA ARG A 824 -7.38 -5.37 33.09
C ARG A 824 -6.92 -4.32 32.09
N LEU A 825 -6.05 -4.72 31.16
CA LEU A 825 -5.69 -3.91 29.99
C LEU A 825 -6.92 -3.83 29.06
N ILE A 826 -7.23 -2.62 28.60
CA ILE A 826 -8.33 -2.39 27.65
C ILE A 826 -7.85 -1.69 26.37
N LEU A 827 -6.79 -0.87 26.42
CA LEU A 827 -6.36 -0.10 25.27
C LEU A 827 -4.85 0.13 25.28
N GLN A 828 -4.27 0.16 24.10
CA GLN A 828 -2.91 0.62 23.83
C GLN A 828 -2.95 1.69 22.74
N VAL A 829 -2.40 2.87 23.00
CA VAL A 829 -2.37 4.01 22.08
C VAL A 829 -0.99 4.61 22.06
N HIS A 830 -0.28 4.50 20.92
CA HIS A 830 1.11 4.97 20.75
C HIS A 830 2.06 4.37 21.80
N ASP A 831 2.45 5.14 22.82
CA ASP A 831 3.31 4.78 23.93
C ASP A 831 2.55 4.71 25.29
N GLU A 832 1.22 4.68 25.24
CA GLU A 832 0.31 4.63 26.38
C GLU A 832 -0.30 3.23 26.55
N LEU A 833 -0.49 2.82 27.80
CA LEU A 833 -1.27 1.65 28.20
C LEU A 833 -2.40 2.08 29.14
N ILE A 834 -3.62 1.63 28.86
CA ILE A 834 -4.81 1.98 29.64
C ILE A 834 -5.38 0.73 30.29
N LEU A 835 -5.53 0.80 31.62
CA LEU A 835 -6.22 -0.19 32.43
C LEU A 835 -7.62 0.30 32.81
N GLU A 836 -8.54 -0.63 32.92
CA GLU A 836 -9.76 -0.49 33.68
C GLU A 836 -9.57 -1.21 35.03
N ALA A 837 -9.79 -0.52 36.14
CA ALA A 837 -9.49 -1.04 37.45
C ALA A 837 -10.58 -0.73 38.48
N PRO A 838 -10.92 -1.65 39.39
CA PRO A 838 -11.69 -1.33 40.60
C PRO A 838 -10.98 -0.23 41.43
N LYS A 839 -11.75 0.66 42.06
CA LYS A 839 -11.20 1.77 42.86
C LYS A 839 -10.33 1.33 44.00
N ASP A 840 -10.63 0.19 44.63
CA ASP A 840 -9.84 -0.38 45.73
C ASP A 840 -8.48 -0.96 45.25
N GLU A 841 -8.36 -1.26 43.95
CA GLU A 841 -7.09 -1.67 43.33
C GLU A 841 -6.28 -0.51 42.76
N GLN A 842 -6.84 0.70 42.64
CA GLN A 842 -6.27 1.84 41.92
C GLN A 842 -4.78 2.09 42.21
N GLU A 843 -4.41 2.28 43.50
CA GLU A 843 -3.00 2.57 43.86
C GLU A 843 -2.07 1.40 43.52
N THR A 844 -2.55 0.16 43.72
CA THR A 844 -1.78 -1.05 43.44
C THR A 844 -1.59 -1.21 41.92
N ALA A 845 -2.65 -1.03 41.14
CA ALA A 845 -2.61 -1.14 39.69
C ALA A 845 -1.74 -0.02 39.04
N MET A 846 -1.84 1.22 39.52
CA MET A 846 -0.98 2.32 39.08
C MET A 846 0.50 2.02 39.29
N ARG A 847 0.85 1.57 40.52
CA ARG A 847 2.23 1.21 40.88
C ARG A 847 2.71 0.04 40.01
N LEU A 848 1.91 -1.03 39.88
CA LEU A 848 2.22 -2.20 39.05
C LEU A 848 2.47 -1.79 37.62
N LEU A 849 1.60 -0.98 37.04
CA LEU A 849 1.69 -0.53 35.64
C LEU A 849 2.98 0.26 35.41
N THR A 850 3.29 1.23 36.29
CA THR A 850 4.53 2.02 36.17
C THR A 850 5.79 1.19 36.41
N GLU A 851 5.77 0.23 37.34
CA GLU A 851 6.88 -0.68 37.58
C GLU A 851 7.17 -1.59 36.40
N GLU A 852 6.14 -2.24 35.82
CA GLU A 852 6.33 -3.17 34.70
C GLU A 852 6.71 -2.42 33.42
N MET A 853 6.14 -1.25 33.15
CA MET A 853 6.56 -0.39 32.04
C MET A 853 8.00 0.09 32.25
N GLY A 854 8.36 0.60 33.43
CA GLY A 854 9.72 1.09 33.69
C GLY A 854 10.78 -0.01 33.63
N ASN A 855 10.41 -1.25 33.95
CA ASN A 855 11.31 -2.40 33.93
C ASN A 855 11.18 -3.32 32.71
N ALA A 856 10.38 -2.94 31.70
CA ALA A 856 10.15 -3.77 30.51
C ALA A 856 11.47 -4.15 29.80
N PHE A 857 12.40 -3.22 29.73
CA PHE A 857 13.74 -3.45 29.19
C PHE A 857 14.78 -2.56 29.92
N ARG A 858 15.94 -3.12 30.22
CA ARG A 858 17.02 -2.37 30.84
C ARG A 858 17.86 -1.62 29.82
N MET A 859 17.88 -0.29 29.93
CA MET A 859 18.66 0.60 29.06
C MET A 859 19.56 1.54 29.90
N ASP A 860 20.61 2.10 29.25
CA ASP A 860 21.47 3.11 29.85
C ASP A 860 20.73 4.44 30.08
N ALA A 861 19.78 4.77 29.21
CA ALA A 861 18.75 5.80 29.44
C ALA A 861 17.52 5.13 30.05
N PRO A 862 17.26 5.22 31.36
CA PRO A 862 16.21 4.45 32.02
C PRO A 862 14.83 4.73 31.45
N LEU A 863 13.99 3.70 31.32
CA LEU A 863 12.58 3.87 30.98
C LEU A 863 11.85 4.53 32.19
N VAL A 864 10.99 5.47 31.88
CA VAL A 864 10.12 6.14 32.84
C VAL A 864 8.70 6.16 32.31
N ALA A 865 7.75 5.67 33.08
CA ALA A 865 6.34 5.76 32.83
C ALA A 865 5.64 6.51 33.94
N GLU A 866 4.70 7.37 33.60
CA GLU A 866 3.90 8.13 34.54
C GLU A 866 2.45 7.71 34.41
N ALA A 867 1.80 7.36 35.54
CA ALA A 867 0.42 6.93 35.58
C ALA A 867 -0.48 7.95 36.24
N LYS A 868 -1.68 8.11 35.69
CA LYS A 868 -2.77 8.89 36.26
C LYS A 868 -4.05 8.09 36.22
N ALA A 869 -4.93 8.31 37.20
CA ALA A 869 -6.24 7.70 37.26
C ALA A 869 -7.35 8.75 37.13
N GLY A 870 -8.44 8.39 36.50
CA GLY A 870 -9.60 9.24 36.30
C GLY A 870 -10.87 8.45 36.00
N HIS A 871 -12.01 9.13 35.96
CA HIS A 871 -13.27 8.50 35.56
C HIS A 871 -13.33 8.33 34.04
N SER A 872 -12.75 9.25 33.29
CA SER A 872 -12.67 9.19 31.85
C SER A 872 -11.24 9.20 31.35
N TRP A 873 -11.01 8.81 30.11
CA TRP A 873 -9.70 8.90 29.47
C TRP A 873 -9.17 10.35 29.36
N TYR A 874 -10.10 11.33 29.34
CA TYR A 874 -9.70 12.75 29.42
C TYR A 874 -9.08 13.11 30.78
N ASP A 875 -9.62 12.60 31.89
CA ASP A 875 -9.19 12.93 33.23
C ASP A 875 -7.82 12.31 33.59
N THR A 876 -7.36 11.35 32.80
CA THR A 876 -6.06 10.69 32.98
C THR A 876 -4.90 11.42 32.27
N LYS A 877 -5.12 12.61 31.67
CA LYS A 877 -4.08 13.38 30.95
C LYS A 877 -3.55 14.62 31.68
#